data_0d9a2d47aa97ab4a4084a4b049455469
#
_entry.id   0d9a2d47aa97ab4a4084a4b049455469
#
_cell.length_a   1.000
_cell.length_b   1.000
_cell.length_c   1.000
_cell.angle_alpha   90.00
_cell.angle_beta   90.00
_cell.angle_gamma   90.00
#
_symmetry.space_group_name_H-M   'P 1'
#
loop_
_entity.id
_entity.type
_entity.pdbx_description
1 polymer ?
#
loop_
_entity_poly.entity_id
_entity_poly.type
_entity_poly.pdbx_seq_one_letter_code
_entity_poly.pdbx_strand_id
1 'polypeptide(L)'
;MNDGLYRGYIKCNSDKTAAQPYKDGEPLLTLEEAQRFDSYAGVMTDNTVMVDIDDSGHAERLKKVIDAYQIKCRITRTRRGMHFTFFCNDQLMNHNHVETAIGLIADYKYGINCSYEVLKINGKEREVLEDPEMVQTIPRWLYPKSDKVIRPNDPEYVSIVGLSQGSRDETLFKWNTSNCKRSKNSANKTPFNVLANISKRDYDRLFTIINQFIFDEPLPEDEFKKFLSQKTFEEKTGFAKENEKKAKKGGEYRDLVRDLRDSAKVQQFGKALYRIVDGKYYRLLSDVFINNELIAVRGMEPEKQKAAQTMIRSFQKEDAVRFESYYVGFKNGVMNWRTVEFFPYGTKDVPIFKYFDVNYNPEADTTFVDGIITDWCQGDEVKKQMIYELAGCCFYSDKPIKKWWAIEGKADAGKSTFLQLLREVIGDNNIGSTPIQNLKDSNAIAELIDKPVNIVDDGSSKFTTDLSNLRRIIQGDEMQVKLLYQNRFTVRIESRMVFVFNKIPRFRDDNDATAKKMLMIGFNRVYTDEEKDTELIDKLTTEANKEAFLKLAVDGMKRILSRNLTFTVSEESKRVIAQIMEESDQFVSFVADTISEDYDWKMFLDAKKTSDVYDTFRAWAEAEGYQAPLVRKQFTERCCKESGATVRKSHGSNFYCFG
;
A
#
# COMPACT_ATOMS: atom_id res chain seq x y z
N MET A 1 -15.46 9.56 -21.77
CA MET A 1 -14.39 8.59 -22.15
C MET A 1 -13.54 8.31 -20.92
N ASN A 2 -13.13 7.07 -20.75
CA ASN A 2 -12.37 6.65 -19.58
C ASN A 2 -10.91 7.14 -19.71
N ASP A 3 -10.59 8.27 -19.06
CA ASP A 3 -9.29 8.97 -19.19
C ASP A 3 -8.07 8.13 -18.74
N GLY A 4 -8.30 6.96 -18.12
CA GLY A 4 -7.24 6.06 -17.68
C GLY A 4 -6.73 5.06 -18.71
N LEU A 5 -7.38 4.88 -19.85
CA LEU A 5 -7.00 3.90 -20.88
C LEU A 5 -6.05 4.47 -21.91
N TYR A 6 -6.08 5.77 -22.16
CA TYR A 6 -5.25 6.43 -23.15
C TYR A 6 -4.39 7.52 -22.52
N ARG A 7 -3.10 7.58 -22.92
CA ARG A 7 -2.17 8.62 -22.48
C ARG A 7 -2.25 9.90 -23.33
N GLY A 8 -2.97 9.83 -24.46
CA GLY A 8 -3.20 10.91 -25.40
C GLY A 8 -3.69 10.38 -26.74
N TYR A 9 -3.79 11.24 -27.74
CA TYR A 9 -4.40 10.90 -29.02
C TYR A 9 -3.46 11.26 -30.18
N ILE A 10 -3.69 10.60 -31.33
CA ILE A 10 -2.93 10.81 -32.59
C ILE A 10 -3.87 10.89 -33.78
N LYS A 11 -3.46 11.65 -34.79
CA LYS A 11 -4.07 11.60 -36.10
C LYS A 11 -3.71 10.30 -36.81
N CYS A 12 -4.67 9.71 -37.52
CA CYS A 12 -4.47 8.51 -38.33
C CYS A 12 -4.74 8.79 -39.80
N ASN A 13 -4.14 7.96 -40.66
CA ASN A 13 -4.47 7.87 -42.06
C ASN A 13 -5.73 7.00 -42.28
N SER A 14 -6.29 7.03 -43.50
CA SER A 14 -7.45 6.22 -43.89
C SER A 14 -7.21 4.71 -43.82
N ASP A 15 -5.95 4.27 -43.88
CA ASP A 15 -5.50 2.88 -43.72
C ASP A 15 -5.27 2.47 -42.28
N LYS A 16 -5.63 3.32 -41.31
CA LYS A 16 -5.47 3.16 -39.86
C LYS A 16 -4.02 3.30 -39.36
N THR A 17 -3.05 3.65 -40.21
CA THR A 17 -1.69 3.91 -39.74
C THR A 17 -1.58 5.27 -39.06
N ALA A 18 -0.64 5.41 -38.12
CA ALA A 18 -0.38 6.69 -37.47
C ALA A 18 0.14 7.72 -38.50
N ALA A 19 -0.46 8.91 -38.51
CA ALA A 19 -0.05 10.01 -39.40
C ALA A 19 0.96 10.98 -38.74
N GLN A 20 1.36 10.72 -37.49
CA GLN A 20 2.33 11.48 -36.70
C GLN A 20 3.16 10.56 -35.83
N PRO A 21 4.34 10.95 -35.37
CA PRO A 21 5.07 10.25 -34.30
C PRO A 21 4.25 10.18 -33.03
N TYR A 22 4.37 9.08 -32.27
CA TYR A 22 3.57 8.85 -31.06
C TYR A 22 4.28 7.98 -30.02
N LYS A 23 5.54 7.62 -30.27
CA LYS A 23 6.33 6.85 -29.31
C LYS A 23 6.74 7.69 -28.10
N ASP A 24 7.37 7.07 -27.13
CA ASP A 24 7.72 7.74 -25.89
C ASP A 24 8.52 9.04 -26.12
N GLY A 25 8.06 10.11 -25.44
CA GLY A 25 8.64 11.46 -25.58
C GLY A 25 8.02 12.35 -26.68
N GLU A 26 7.18 11.79 -27.56
CA GLU A 26 6.52 12.58 -28.58
C GLU A 26 5.25 13.26 -28.06
N PRO A 27 4.93 14.48 -28.51
CA PRO A 27 3.74 15.19 -28.09
C PRO A 27 2.49 14.52 -28.63
N LEU A 28 1.53 14.24 -27.74
CA LEU A 28 0.23 13.68 -28.08
C LEU A 28 -0.83 14.76 -28.07
N LEU A 29 -1.86 14.58 -28.87
CA LEU A 29 -3.02 15.48 -28.91
C LEU A 29 -3.93 15.24 -27.70
N THR A 30 -4.65 16.28 -27.30
CA THR A 30 -5.82 16.15 -26.44
C THR A 30 -6.98 15.53 -27.24
N LEU A 31 -8.00 15.03 -26.54
CA LEU A 31 -9.19 14.49 -27.21
C LEU A 31 -9.88 15.54 -28.10
N GLU A 32 -10.02 16.76 -27.59
CA GLU A 32 -10.67 17.86 -28.34
C GLU A 32 -9.94 18.21 -29.64
N GLU A 33 -8.61 18.18 -29.61
CA GLU A 33 -7.79 18.38 -30.80
C GLU A 33 -7.92 17.22 -31.77
N ALA A 34 -7.89 15.98 -31.29
CA ALA A 34 -8.00 14.78 -32.09
C ALA A 34 -9.35 14.63 -32.80
N GLN A 35 -10.44 15.01 -32.13
CA GLN A 35 -11.81 14.94 -32.68
C GLN A 35 -12.02 15.79 -33.93
N ARG A 36 -11.18 16.80 -34.15
CA ARG A 36 -11.20 17.66 -35.38
C ARG A 36 -10.74 16.94 -36.65
N PHE A 37 -10.08 15.80 -36.53
CA PHE A 37 -9.63 15.02 -37.64
C PHE A 37 -10.65 13.97 -38.12
N ASP A 38 -10.65 13.63 -39.38
CA ASP A 38 -11.49 12.59 -39.94
C ASP A 38 -11.13 11.19 -39.43
N SER A 39 -9.87 11.01 -39.01
CA SER A 39 -9.41 9.77 -38.42
C SER A 39 -8.45 10.04 -37.29
N TYR A 40 -8.70 9.43 -36.12
CA TYR A 40 -7.81 9.52 -34.97
C TYR A 40 -7.84 8.24 -34.12
N ALA A 41 -6.81 8.08 -33.31
CA ALA A 41 -6.67 6.95 -32.38
C ALA A 41 -6.23 7.42 -31.00
N GLY A 42 -6.59 6.66 -29.98
CA GLY A 42 -6.10 6.80 -28.61
C GLY A 42 -4.85 5.95 -28.42
N VAL A 43 -3.75 6.56 -27.97
CA VAL A 43 -2.51 5.86 -27.61
C VAL A 43 -2.69 5.27 -26.21
N MET A 44 -2.60 3.97 -26.09
CA MET A 44 -2.90 3.23 -24.86
C MET A 44 -1.85 3.54 -23.78
N THR A 45 -2.29 3.56 -22.52
CA THR A 45 -1.38 3.65 -21.36
C THR A 45 -0.63 2.33 -21.18
N ASP A 46 0.54 2.36 -20.55
CA ASP A 46 1.44 1.20 -20.42
C ASP A 46 0.81 0.01 -19.69
N ASN A 47 -0.17 0.27 -18.83
CA ASN A 47 -0.93 -0.74 -18.07
C ASN A 47 -2.22 -1.17 -18.76
N THR A 48 -2.37 -0.99 -20.04
CA THR A 48 -3.57 -1.31 -20.82
C THR A 48 -3.28 -2.42 -21.83
N VAL A 49 -4.26 -3.32 -22.03
CA VAL A 49 -4.27 -4.33 -23.09
C VAL A 49 -5.59 -4.29 -23.84
N MET A 50 -5.52 -4.36 -25.16
CA MET A 50 -6.66 -4.53 -26.04
C MET A 50 -6.63 -5.93 -26.65
N VAL A 51 -7.70 -6.67 -26.44
CA VAL A 51 -7.97 -7.98 -27.06
C VAL A 51 -8.86 -7.73 -28.29
N ASP A 52 -8.30 -7.86 -29.46
CA ASP A 52 -8.98 -7.60 -30.74
C ASP A 52 -9.42 -8.94 -31.35
N ILE A 53 -10.72 -9.14 -31.47
CA ILE A 53 -11.32 -10.33 -32.07
C ILE A 53 -11.96 -9.95 -33.40
N ASP A 54 -11.35 -10.35 -34.49
CA ASP A 54 -11.78 -10.02 -35.84
C ASP A 54 -12.94 -10.91 -36.36
N ASP A 55 -13.23 -12.01 -35.71
CA ASP A 55 -14.37 -12.87 -36.03
C ASP A 55 -15.60 -12.47 -35.21
N SER A 56 -16.71 -12.14 -35.88
CA SER A 56 -17.92 -11.67 -35.20
C SER A 56 -18.58 -12.73 -34.32
N GLY A 57 -18.51 -14.01 -34.68
CA GLY A 57 -19.04 -15.11 -33.87
C GLY A 57 -18.23 -15.30 -32.59
N HIS A 58 -16.90 -15.26 -32.68
CA HIS A 58 -16.00 -15.31 -31.54
C HIS A 58 -16.19 -14.08 -30.64
N ALA A 59 -16.30 -12.88 -31.22
CA ALA A 59 -16.51 -11.65 -30.47
C ALA A 59 -17.82 -11.66 -29.68
N GLU A 60 -18.92 -12.11 -30.29
CA GLU A 60 -20.20 -12.25 -29.59
C GLU A 60 -20.18 -13.32 -28.46
N ARG A 61 -19.42 -14.42 -28.65
CA ARG A 61 -19.23 -15.40 -27.57
C ARG A 61 -18.47 -14.78 -26.38
N LEU A 62 -17.39 -14.03 -26.65
CA LEU A 62 -16.66 -13.34 -25.59
C LEU A 62 -17.54 -12.31 -24.90
N LYS A 63 -18.34 -11.54 -25.65
CA LYS A 63 -19.26 -10.57 -25.08
C LYS A 63 -20.25 -11.23 -24.12
N LYS A 64 -20.84 -12.38 -24.49
CA LYS A 64 -21.73 -13.14 -23.60
C LYS A 64 -21.04 -13.58 -22.30
N VAL A 65 -19.76 -13.97 -22.37
CA VAL A 65 -18.97 -14.30 -21.16
C VAL A 65 -18.78 -13.06 -20.29
N ILE A 66 -18.39 -11.93 -20.89
CA ILE A 66 -18.19 -10.64 -20.20
C ILE A 66 -19.48 -10.23 -19.47
N ASP A 67 -20.64 -10.30 -20.16
CA ASP A 67 -21.93 -9.95 -19.61
C ASP A 67 -22.34 -10.88 -18.45
N ALA A 68 -22.21 -12.20 -18.65
CA ALA A 68 -22.60 -13.21 -17.66
C ALA A 68 -21.78 -13.12 -16.36
N TYR A 69 -20.50 -12.78 -16.46
CA TYR A 69 -19.60 -12.63 -15.32
C TYR A 69 -19.47 -11.17 -14.84
N GLN A 70 -20.26 -10.24 -15.42
CA GLN A 70 -20.29 -8.80 -15.07
C GLN A 70 -18.91 -8.15 -15.08
N ILE A 71 -18.07 -8.53 -16.06
CA ILE A 71 -16.72 -8.03 -16.18
C ILE A 71 -16.73 -6.62 -16.78
N LYS A 72 -16.09 -5.68 -16.12
CA LYS A 72 -16.05 -4.27 -16.56
C LYS A 72 -14.84 -4.05 -17.48
N CYS A 73 -15.08 -3.93 -18.78
CA CYS A 73 -14.10 -3.56 -19.78
C CYS A 73 -14.73 -2.61 -20.82
N ARG A 74 -13.89 -1.82 -21.49
CA ARG A 74 -14.38 -1.04 -22.62
C ARG A 74 -14.57 -1.96 -23.83
N ILE A 75 -15.75 -1.90 -24.48
CA ILE A 75 -16.06 -2.70 -25.66
C ILE A 75 -16.36 -1.77 -26.84
N THR A 76 -15.58 -1.92 -27.90
CA THR A 76 -15.72 -1.12 -29.13
C THR A 76 -16.02 -2.05 -30.30
N ARG A 77 -17.10 -1.79 -31.05
CA ARG A 77 -17.44 -2.55 -32.25
C ARG A 77 -16.53 -2.19 -33.42
N THR A 78 -16.03 -3.19 -34.10
CA THR A 78 -15.25 -3.04 -35.35
C THR A 78 -16.09 -3.49 -36.55
N ARG A 79 -15.50 -3.41 -37.76
CA ARG A 79 -16.21 -3.88 -38.96
C ARG A 79 -16.46 -5.39 -38.99
N ARG A 80 -15.57 -6.19 -38.37
CA ARG A 80 -15.58 -7.66 -38.42
C ARG A 80 -15.75 -8.32 -37.06
N GLY A 81 -15.58 -7.57 -35.97
CA GLY A 81 -15.63 -8.11 -34.62
C GLY A 81 -15.71 -7.04 -33.55
N MET A 82 -14.98 -7.20 -32.47
CA MET A 82 -14.95 -6.26 -31.34
C MET A 82 -13.55 -6.17 -30.70
N HIS A 83 -13.26 -4.98 -30.16
CA HIS A 83 -12.16 -4.75 -29.24
C HIS A 83 -12.67 -4.84 -27.81
N PHE A 84 -11.90 -5.50 -26.93
CA PHE A 84 -12.14 -5.59 -25.50
C PHE A 84 -10.92 -5.04 -24.79
N THR A 85 -11.05 -3.88 -24.16
CA THR A 85 -9.91 -3.17 -23.56
C THR A 85 -9.97 -3.28 -22.04
N PHE A 86 -8.85 -3.71 -21.45
CA PHE A 86 -8.69 -4.00 -20.02
C PHE A 86 -7.44 -3.31 -19.47
N PHE A 87 -7.33 -3.22 -18.15
CA PHE A 87 -6.04 -3.02 -17.52
C PHE A 87 -5.23 -4.32 -17.49
N CYS A 88 -3.89 -4.18 -17.63
CA CYS A 88 -2.94 -5.29 -17.58
C CYS A 88 -1.65 -4.81 -16.92
N ASN A 89 -1.22 -5.50 -15.87
CA ASN A 89 0.03 -5.17 -15.18
C ASN A 89 1.23 -6.00 -15.71
N ASP A 90 0.98 -6.93 -16.62
CA ASP A 90 2.01 -7.78 -17.19
C ASP A 90 2.68 -7.07 -18.39
N GLN A 91 4.00 -7.07 -18.39
CA GLN A 91 4.78 -6.50 -19.49
C GLN A 91 4.93 -7.55 -20.61
N LEU A 92 4.00 -7.56 -21.54
CA LEU A 92 3.95 -8.53 -22.64
C LEU A 92 4.19 -7.86 -23.99
N MET A 93 4.69 -8.65 -24.95
CA MET A 93 4.77 -8.25 -26.36
C MET A 93 3.41 -8.35 -27.05
N ASN A 94 3.19 -7.57 -28.10
CA ASN A 94 2.01 -7.72 -28.95
C ASN A 94 2.00 -9.11 -29.64
N HIS A 95 0.82 -9.70 -29.72
CA HIS A 95 0.61 -10.98 -30.39
C HIS A 95 -0.52 -10.88 -31.39
N ASN A 96 -0.34 -11.48 -32.54
CA ASN A 96 -1.35 -11.53 -33.58
C ASN A 96 -1.78 -12.98 -33.83
N HIS A 97 -3.09 -13.21 -33.98
CA HIS A 97 -3.68 -14.50 -34.33
C HIS A 97 -3.26 -15.63 -33.39
N VAL A 98 -3.36 -15.40 -32.07
CA VAL A 98 -3.08 -16.42 -31.05
C VAL A 98 -4.37 -16.93 -30.43
N GLU A 99 -4.34 -18.17 -29.96
CA GLU A 99 -5.47 -18.78 -29.26
C GLU A 99 -5.50 -18.31 -27.81
N THR A 100 -6.66 -17.83 -27.35
CA THR A 100 -6.91 -17.52 -25.94
C THR A 100 -7.00 -18.77 -25.10
N ALA A 101 -6.90 -18.67 -23.77
CA ALA A 101 -7.07 -19.82 -22.89
C ALA A 101 -8.47 -20.48 -22.97
N ILE A 102 -9.49 -19.78 -23.50
CA ILE A 102 -10.82 -20.33 -23.76
C ILE A 102 -11.03 -20.76 -25.22
N GLY A 103 -9.97 -20.77 -26.03
CA GLY A 103 -10.03 -21.30 -27.40
C GLY A 103 -10.46 -20.29 -28.47
N LEU A 104 -10.68 -19.02 -28.16
CA LEU A 104 -10.96 -17.98 -29.16
C LEU A 104 -9.67 -17.50 -29.80
N ILE A 105 -9.71 -17.08 -31.07
CA ILE A 105 -8.59 -16.45 -31.75
C ILE A 105 -8.65 -14.94 -31.58
N ALA A 106 -7.55 -14.34 -31.16
CA ALA A 106 -7.45 -12.91 -30.90
C ALA A 106 -6.07 -12.34 -31.20
N ASP A 107 -6.04 -11.03 -31.46
CA ASP A 107 -4.83 -10.21 -31.46
C ASP A 107 -4.73 -9.48 -30.10
N TYR A 108 -3.53 -9.43 -29.53
CA TYR A 108 -3.27 -8.72 -28.28
C TYR A 108 -2.37 -7.52 -28.55
N LYS A 109 -2.83 -6.33 -28.16
CA LYS A 109 -2.08 -5.09 -28.26
C LYS A 109 -1.89 -4.49 -26.89
N TYR A 110 -0.65 -4.45 -26.40
CA TYR A 110 -0.29 -3.94 -25.08
C TYR A 110 0.19 -2.49 -25.19
N GLY A 111 -0.29 -1.63 -24.31
CA GLY A 111 0.07 -0.21 -24.29
C GLY A 111 1.56 0.04 -24.08
N ILE A 112 2.23 -0.81 -23.28
CA ILE A 112 3.68 -0.74 -23.07
C ILE A 112 4.48 -0.88 -24.37
N ASN A 113 3.90 -1.45 -25.41
CA ASN A 113 4.51 -1.54 -26.76
C ASN A 113 4.09 -0.37 -27.65
N CYS A 114 3.70 0.76 -27.07
CA CYS A 114 3.20 1.94 -27.79
C CYS A 114 2.04 1.59 -28.74
N SER A 115 1.11 0.74 -28.30
CA SER A 115 -0.07 0.40 -29.10
C SER A 115 -1.13 1.49 -29.03
N TYR A 116 -1.98 1.54 -30.06
CA TYR A 116 -3.09 2.48 -30.12
C TYR A 116 -4.38 1.81 -30.61
N GLU A 117 -5.51 2.35 -30.20
CA GLU A 117 -6.84 1.97 -30.67
C GLU A 117 -7.41 3.06 -31.58
N VAL A 118 -7.78 2.69 -32.80
CA VAL A 118 -8.46 3.63 -33.72
C VAL A 118 -9.88 3.88 -33.24
N LEU A 119 -10.21 5.14 -32.95
CA LEU A 119 -11.50 5.54 -32.39
C LEU A 119 -12.43 6.16 -33.44
N LYS A 120 -11.86 6.83 -34.46
CA LYS A 120 -12.61 7.40 -35.57
C LYS A 120 -11.85 7.12 -36.89
N ILE A 121 -12.56 6.81 -37.96
CA ILE A 121 -11.98 6.57 -39.29
C ILE A 121 -12.89 7.11 -40.39
N ASN A 122 -12.32 7.89 -41.30
CA ASN A 122 -13.02 8.50 -42.44
C ASN A 122 -14.33 9.22 -42.00
N GLY A 123 -14.24 10.05 -40.95
CA GLY A 123 -15.36 10.82 -40.43
C GLY A 123 -16.34 10.03 -39.57
N LYS A 124 -16.20 8.71 -39.50
CA LYS A 124 -17.12 7.86 -38.72
C LYS A 124 -16.47 7.35 -37.42
N GLU A 125 -17.05 7.71 -36.32
CA GLU A 125 -16.65 7.18 -34.99
C GLU A 125 -17.03 5.71 -34.86
N ARG A 126 -16.21 4.95 -34.14
CA ARG A 126 -16.54 3.57 -33.78
C ARG A 126 -17.62 3.53 -32.73
N GLU A 127 -18.53 2.59 -32.88
CA GLU A 127 -19.57 2.32 -31.91
C GLU A 127 -18.96 1.76 -30.62
N VAL A 128 -19.15 2.47 -29.52
CA VAL A 128 -18.75 2.02 -28.17
C VAL A 128 -19.98 1.34 -27.58
N LEU A 129 -19.88 0.03 -27.32
CA LEU A 129 -20.94 -0.77 -26.74
C LEU A 129 -20.97 -0.66 -25.21
N GLU A 130 -19.78 -0.61 -24.60
CA GLU A 130 -19.60 -0.44 -23.16
C GLU A 130 -18.40 0.46 -22.86
N ASP A 131 -18.55 1.39 -21.92
CA ASP A 131 -17.51 2.30 -21.44
C ASP A 131 -17.67 2.52 -19.94
N PRO A 132 -17.35 1.51 -19.10
CA PRO A 132 -17.56 1.60 -17.66
C PRO A 132 -16.62 2.64 -17.04
N GLU A 133 -17.06 3.33 -15.98
CA GLU A 133 -16.24 4.29 -15.23
C GLU A 133 -14.93 3.67 -14.71
N MET A 134 -14.97 2.39 -14.36
CA MET A 134 -13.81 1.62 -13.89
C MET A 134 -13.66 0.35 -14.72
N VAL A 135 -12.53 0.25 -15.41
CA VAL A 135 -12.14 -0.94 -16.17
C VAL A 135 -11.39 -1.91 -15.25
N GLN A 136 -11.69 -3.19 -15.36
CA GLN A 136 -11.02 -4.25 -14.60
C GLN A 136 -9.73 -4.73 -15.29
N THR A 137 -8.90 -5.44 -14.53
CA THR A 137 -7.74 -6.16 -15.08
C THR A 137 -8.21 -7.35 -15.91
N ILE A 138 -7.52 -7.61 -17.02
CA ILE A 138 -7.81 -8.74 -17.90
C ILE A 138 -7.86 -10.05 -17.11
N PRO A 139 -8.94 -10.84 -17.23
CA PRO A 139 -9.05 -12.10 -16.51
C PRO A 139 -8.10 -13.17 -17.09
N ARG A 140 -7.55 -14.02 -16.23
CA ARG A 140 -6.56 -15.04 -16.62
C ARG A 140 -7.02 -15.97 -17.74
N TRP A 141 -8.28 -16.35 -17.76
CA TRP A 141 -8.86 -17.20 -18.80
C TRP A 141 -8.93 -16.52 -20.17
N LEU A 142 -8.70 -15.21 -20.26
CA LEU A 142 -8.65 -14.46 -21.52
C LEU A 142 -7.22 -14.19 -22.01
N TYR A 143 -6.19 -14.61 -21.27
CA TYR A 143 -4.80 -14.51 -21.74
C TYR A 143 -4.53 -15.43 -22.93
N PRO A 144 -3.50 -15.14 -23.75
CA PRO A 144 -3.04 -16.07 -24.77
C PRO A 144 -2.68 -17.42 -24.16
N LYS A 145 -3.10 -18.50 -24.79
CA LYS A 145 -2.75 -19.86 -24.39
C LYS A 145 -1.27 -20.14 -24.60
N SER A 146 -0.72 -19.62 -25.70
CA SER A 146 0.70 -19.69 -26.07
C SER A 146 1.03 -18.55 -27.04
N ASP A 147 2.31 -18.39 -27.37
CA ASP A 147 2.80 -17.47 -28.42
C ASP A 147 2.67 -18.03 -29.84
N LYS A 148 2.14 -19.26 -29.96
CA LYS A 148 1.95 -19.92 -31.28
C LYS A 148 0.91 -19.15 -32.09
N VAL A 149 1.34 -18.58 -33.22
CA VAL A 149 0.44 -17.94 -34.21
C VAL A 149 -0.37 -19.03 -34.89
N ILE A 150 -1.69 -18.90 -34.87
CA ILE A 150 -2.60 -19.79 -35.60
C ILE A 150 -2.74 -19.33 -37.02
N ARG A 151 -2.29 -20.14 -37.98
CA ARG A 151 -2.40 -19.84 -39.41
C ARG A 151 -3.73 -20.39 -39.95
N PRO A 152 -4.34 -19.74 -40.93
CA PRO A 152 -5.46 -20.34 -41.68
C PRO A 152 -5.01 -21.69 -42.24
N ASN A 153 -5.82 -22.75 -41.98
CA ASN A 153 -5.56 -24.14 -42.40
C ASN A 153 -4.33 -24.82 -41.75
N ASP A 154 -3.95 -24.43 -40.53
CA ASP A 154 -2.95 -25.16 -39.75
C ASP A 154 -3.46 -26.58 -39.44
N PRO A 155 -2.83 -27.67 -39.99
CA PRO A 155 -3.31 -29.01 -39.83
C PRO A 155 -3.20 -29.55 -38.42
N GLU A 156 -2.39 -28.89 -37.59
CA GLU A 156 -2.23 -29.23 -36.14
C GLU A 156 -3.18 -28.46 -35.25
N TYR A 157 -3.90 -27.47 -35.78
CA TYR A 157 -4.83 -26.66 -35.00
C TYR A 157 -6.21 -27.32 -34.91
N VAL A 158 -6.64 -27.61 -33.71
CA VAL A 158 -7.97 -28.14 -33.41
C VAL A 158 -8.76 -27.06 -32.68
N SER A 159 -9.70 -26.45 -33.38
CA SER A 159 -10.63 -25.48 -32.77
C SER A 159 -11.60 -26.20 -31.82
N ILE A 160 -11.79 -25.59 -30.64
CA ILE A 160 -12.87 -26.02 -29.72
C ILE A 160 -14.11 -25.16 -29.86
N VAL A 161 -14.06 -24.12 -30.69
CA VAL A 161 -15.22 -23.21 -30.89
C VAL A 161 -16.23 -23.87 -31.81
N GLY A 162 -17.48 -23.84 -31.38
CA GLY A 162 -18.59 -24.37 -32.18
C GLY A 162 -18.71 -25.90 -32.22
N LEU A 163 -18.05 -26.62 -31.29
CA LEU A 163 -18.22 -28.07 -31.21
C LEU A 163 -19.62 -28.44 -30.81
N SER A 164 -20.21 -29.40 -31.53
CA SER A 164 -21.53 -29.99 -31.29
C SER A 164 -21.43 -31.45 -30.83
N GLN A 165 -22.56 -32.11 -30.63
CA GLN A 165 -22.70 -33.46 -30.12
C GLN A 165 -21.83 -34.50 -30.89
N GLY A 166 -21.12 -35.36 -30.18
CA GLY A 166 -20.36 -36.49 -30.71
C GLY A 166 -18.85 -36.32 -30.84
N SER A 167 -18.32 -35.09 -30.89
CA SER A 167 -16.86 -34.86 -31.00
C SER A 167 -16.26 -34.03 -29.86
N ARG A 168 -17.12 -33.36 -29.09
CA ARG A 168 -16.70 -32.38 -28.07
C ARG A 168 -15.92 -33.01 -26.91
N ASP A 169 -16.32 -34.18 -26.44
CA ASP A 169 -15.70 -34.82 -25.30
C ASP A 169 -14.28 -35.27 -25.60
N GLU A 170 -14.08 -35.92 -26.75
CA GLU A 170 -12.74 -36.40 -27.17
C GLU A 170 -11.84 -35.21 -27.51
N THR A 171 -12.36 -34.18 -28.18
CA THR A 171 -11.62 -33.01 -28.55
C THR A 171 -11.28 -32.14 -27.35
N LEU A 172 -12.24 -31.91 -26.43
CA LEU A 172 -11.97 -31.20 -25.19
C LEU A 172 -10.98 -31.96 -24.31
N PHE A 173 -11.09 -33.28 -24.29
CA PHE A 173 -10.18 -34.13 -23.55
C PHE A 173 -8.75 -34.09 -24.11
N LYS A 174 -8.58 -34.15 -25.43
CA LYS A 174 -7.28 -34.01 -26.11
C LYS A 174 -6.71 -32.62 -25.90
N TRP A 175 -7.54 -31.59 -26.05
CA TRP A 175 -7.17 -30.20 -25.85
C TRP A 175 -6.70 -29.95 -24.40
N ASN A 176 -7.45 -30.43 -23.40
CA ASN A 176 -7.08 -30.38 -22.00
C ASN A 176 -5.75 -31.09 -21.72
N THR A 177 -5.62 -32.33 -22.21
CA THR A 177 -4.41 -33.15 -22.00
C THR A 177 -3.17 -32.51 -22.61
N SER A 178 -3.28 -31.83 -23.76
CA SER A 178 -2.15 -31.18 -24.43
C SER A 178 -1.74 -29.88 -23.75
N ASN A 179 -2.70 -29.14 -23.17
CA ASN A 179 -2.49 -27.78 -22.72
C ASN A 179 -2.35 -27.62 -21.19
N CYS A 180 -2.97 -28.50 -20.40
CA CYS A 180 -2.95 -28.40 -18.94
C CYS A 180 -1.84 -29.25 -18.29
N LYS A 181 -0.96 -29.91 -19.05
CA LYS A 181 0.15 -30.71 -18.48
C LYS A 181 1.15 -29.80 -17.78
N ARG A 182 1.54 -30.19 -16.57
CA ARG A 182 2.65 -29.54 -15.87
C ARG A 182 3.93 -29.64 -16.70
N SER A 183 4.50 -28.51 -17.04
CA SER A 183 5.83 -28.43 -17.63
C SER A 183 6.88 -28.61 -16.54
N LYS A 184 7.85 -29.51 -16.76
CA LYS A 184 9.01 -29.70 -15.87
C LYS A 184 9.97 -28.51 -15.93
N ASN A 185 9.87 -27.66 -16.96
CA ASN A 185 10.71 -26.47 -17.19
C ASN A 185 9.96 -25.17 -16.91
N SER A 186 9.27 -25.08 -15.77
CA SER A 186 8.60 -23.84 -15.32
C SER A 186 9.56 -22.70 -14.92
N ALA A 187 10.85 -22.83 -15.24
CA ALA A 187 11.84 -21.76 -15.01
C ALA A 187 11.77 -20.64 -16.08
N ASN A 188 11.12 -20.87 -17.22
CA ASN A 188 10.86 -19.81 -18.20
C ASN A 188 9.52 -19.12 -17.87
N LYS A 189 9.64 -18.01 -17.22
CA LYS A 189 8.62 -17.09 -16.74
C LYS A 189 7.93 -16.34 -17.89
N THR A 190 7.31 -17.03 -18.81
CA THR A 190 6.44 -16.35 -19.77
C THR A 190 5.00 -16.50 -19.30
N PRO A 191 4.21 -15.41 -19.27
CA PRO A 191 2.79 -15.41 -18.92
C PRO A 191 1.94 -16.33 -19.78
N PHE A 192 2.52 -16.87 -20.86
CA PHE A 192 1.92 -17.76 -21.86
C PHE A 192 1.61 -19.18 -21.39
N ASN A 193 1.95 -19.55 -20.16
CA ASN A 193 1.58 -20.86 -19.63
C ASN A 193 0.43 -20.75 -18.63
N VAL A 194 -0.61 -19.95 -18.97
CA VAL A 194 -1.79 -19.78 -18.12
C VAL A 194 -2.43 -21.11 -17.72
N LEU A 195 -2.35 -22.11 -18.60
CA LEU A 195 -2.89 -23.44 -18.38
C LEU A 195 -1.91 -24.41 -17.73
N ALA A 196 -0.62 -24.11 -17.76
CA ALA A 196 0.37 -24.89 -17.02
C ALA A 196 0.31 -24.52 -15.53
N ASN A 197 0.18 -25.52 -14.69
CA ASN A 197 0.00 -25.36 -13.23
C ASN A 197 -1.29 -24.61 -12.80
N ILE A 198 -2.34 -24.68 -13.60
CA ILE A 198 -3.65 -24.09 -13.31
C ILE A 198 -4.17 -24.62 -11.95
N SER A 199 -4.74 -23.74 -11.14
CA SER A 199 -5.42 -24.14 -9.91
C SER A 199 -6.73 -24.86 -10.21
N LYS A 200 -7.21 -25.70 -9.27
CA LYS A 200 -8.51 -26.41 -9.47
C LYS A 200 -9.65 -25.41 -9.70
N ARG A 201 -9.66 -24.30 -8.97
CA ARG A 201 -10.68 -23.24 -9.11
C ARG A 201 -10.64 -22.60 -10.48
N ASP A 202 -9.44 -22.26 -10.98
CA ASP A 202 -9.29 -21.63 -12.29
C ASP A 202 -9.58 -22.65 -13.41
N TYR A 203 -9.24 -23.93 -13.21
CA TYR A 203 -9.62 -25.03 -14.07
C TYR A 203 -11.15 -25.15 -14.19
N ASP A 204 -11.85 -25.19 -13.05
CA ASP A 204 -13.30 -25.28 -13.03
C ASP A 204 -13.96 -24.11 -13.75
N ARG A 205 -13.49 -22.90 -13.46
CA ARG A 205 -13.99 -21.67 -14.07
C ARG A 205 -13.74 -21.66 -15.59
N LEU A 206 -12.53 -22.00 -16.00
CA LEU A 206 -12.14 -22.05 -17.41
C LEU A 206 -13.04 -23.00 -18.19
N PHE A 207 -13.20 -24.23 -17.71
CA PHE A 207 -13.98 -25.23 -18.41
C PHE A 207 -15.50 -25.00 -18.32
N THR A 208 -15.97 -24.33 -17.26
CA THR A 208 -17.35 -23.84 -17.21
C THR A 208 -17.61 -22.80 -18.29
N ILE A 209 -16.70 -21.85 -18.51
CA ILE A 209 -16.81 -20.86 -19.60
C ILE A 209 -16.81 -21.56 -20.95
N ILE A 210 -15.90 -22.51 -21.19
CA ILE A 210 -15.81 -23.24 -22.44
C ILE A 210 -17.13 -23.99 -22.70
N ASN A 211 -17.61 -24.73 -21.72
CA ASN A 211 -18.82 -25.53 -21.86
C ASN A 211 -20.08 -24.70 -22.11
N GLN A 212 -20.22 -23.55 -21.45
CA GLN A 212 -21.43 -22.74 -21.51
C GLN A 212 -21.47 -21.75 -22.66
N PHE A 213 -20.32 -21.26 -23.11
CA PHE A 213 -20.27 -20.12 -24.05
C PHE A 213 -19.48 -20.38 -25.32
N ILE A 214 -18.57 -21.36 -25.32
CA ILE A 214 -17.70 -21.62 -26.46
C ILE A 214 -18.22 -22.77 -27.31
N PHE A 215 -18.79 -23.78 -26.70
CA PHE A 215 -19.49 -24.84 -27.43
C PHE A 215 -20.84 -24.35 -27.96
N ASP A 216 -21.28 -24.90 -29.09
CA ASP A 216 -22.65 -24.67 -29.58
C ASP A 216 -23.70 -25.41 -28.71
N GLU A 217 -23.35 -26.60 -28.26
CA GLU A 217 -24.18 -27.38 -27.34
C GLU A 217 -23.34 -27.75 -26.11
N PRO A 218 -23.72 -27.36 -24.89
CA PRO A 218 -23.01 -27.74 -23.67
C PRO A 218 -23.00 -29.25 -23.46
N LEU A 219 -21.98 -29.76 -22.76
CA LEU A 219 -21.96 -31.12 -22.26
C LEU A 219 -23.14 -31.36 -21.31
N PRO A 220 -23.73 -32.58 -21.29
CA PRO A 220 -24.70 -32.96 -20.27
C PRO A 220 -24.11 -32.78 -18.86
N GLU A 221 -24.97 -32.39 -17.92
CA GLU A 221 -24.52 -32.02 -16.56
C GLU A 221 -23.71 -33.13 -15.86
N ASP A 222 -24.15 -34.39 -16.04
CA ASP A 222 -23.47 -35.53 -15.42
C ASP A 222 -22.06 -35.83 -16.02
N GLU A 223 -21.90 -35.58 -17.31
CA GLU A 223 -20.60 -35.73 -18.00
C GLU A 223 -19.69 -34.54 -17.61
N PHE A 224 -20.26 -33.35 -17.57
CA PHE A 224 -19.50 -32.17 -17.18
C PHE A 224 -19.06 -32.22 -15.73
N LYS A 225 -19.89 -32.72 -14.79
CA LYS A 225 -19.49 -32.97 -13.40
C LYS A 225 -18.35 -33.97 -13.28
N LYS A 226 -18.32 -35.04 -14.08
CA LYS A 226 -17.20 -35.97 -14.13
C LYS A 226 -15.92 -35.27 -14.60
N PHE A 227 -16.04 -34.46 -15.62
CA PHE A 227 -14.93 -33.68 -16.18
C PHE A 227 -14.33 -32.71 -15.14
N LEU A 228 -15.16 -32.03 -14.35
CA LEU A 228 -14.76 -31.14 -13.26
C LEU A 228 -14.36 -31.90 -11.97
N SER A 229 -14.43 -33.23 -11.91
CA SER A 229 -14.07 -33.95 -10.70
C SER A 229 -12.60 -33.74 -10.31
N GLN A 230 -12.34 -33.79 -9.01
CA GLN A 230 -10.98 -33.71 -8.48
C GLN A 230 -10.06 -34.76 -9.09
N LYS A 231 -10.57 -35.98 -9.25
CA LYS A 231 -9.84 -37.11 -9.87
C LYS A 231 -9.43 -36.78 -11.31
N THR A 232 -10.35 -36.27 -12.14
CA THR A 232 -10.07 -35.92 -13.53
C THR A 232 -9.08 -34.75 -13.60
N PHE A 233 -9.22 -33.76 -12.75
CA PHE A 233 -8.26 -32.65 -12.66
C PHE A 233 -6.85 -33.14 -12.35
N GLU A 234 -6.69 -33.99 -11.35
CA GLU A 234 -5.39 -34.56 -10.94
C GLU A 234 -4.76 -35.44 -12.02
N GLU A 235 -5.54 -36.29 -12.67
CA GLU A 235 -5.09 -37.14 -13.76
C GLU A 235 -4.64 -36.33 -14.98
N LYS A 236 -5.38 -35.28 -15.35
CA LYS A 236 -5.11 -34.48 -16.55
C LYS A 236 -3.98 -33.47 -16.38
N THR A 237 -3.89 -32.83 -15.22
CA THR A 237 -2.84 -31.86 -14.93
C THR A 237 -1.52 -32.51 -14.48
N GLY A 238 -1.53 -33.82 -14.22
CA GLY A 238 -0.38 -34.54 -13.70
C GLY A 238 -0.13 -34.33 -12.20
N PHE A 239 -1.07 -33.70 -11.50
CA PHE A 239 -0.99 -33.49 -10.04
C PHE A 239 -0.89 -34.83 -9.28
N ALA A 240 -1.60 -35.88 -9.72
CA ALA A 240 -1.59 -37.22 -9.09
C ALA A 240 -0.21 -37.88 -9.07
N LYS A 241 0.51 -37.88 -10.21
CA LYS A 241 1.84 -38.53 -10.32
C LYS A 241 2.94 -37.86 -9.50
N GLU A 242 2.81 -36.57 -9.24
CA GLU A 242 3.77 -35.85 -8.41
C GLU A 242 3.47 -36.02 -6.92
N ASN A 243 2.19 -36.13 -6.57
CA ASN A 243 1.74 -36.36 -5.19
C ASN A 243 2.07 -37.77 -4.72
N GLU A 244 1.94 -38.83 -5.55
CA GLU A 244 2.34 -40.19 -5.19
C GLU A 244 3.84 -40.34 -4.92
N LYS A 245 4.69 -39.65 -5.65
CA LYS A 245 6.15 -39.64 -5.42
C LYS A 245 6.54 -38.86 -4.16
N LYS A 246 5.79 -37.85 -3.79
CA LYS A 246 6.00 -37.01 -2.59
C LYS A 246 5.31 -37.57 -1.34
N ALA A 247 4.19 -38.29 -1.49
CA ALA A 247 3.45 -38.90 -0.38
C ALA A 247 4.24 -40.00 0.36
N LYS A 248 5.19 -40.67 -0.31
CA LYS A 248 6.07 -41.67 0.33
C LYS A 248 7.16 -41.08 1.24
N LYS A 249 7.26 -39.73 1.38
CA LYS A 249 8.31 -39.07 2.19
C LYS A 249 7.81 -37.98 3.20
N GLY A 250 6.52 -37.87 3.51
CA GLY A 250 6.08 -36.89 4.51
C GLY A 250 4.62 -36.43 4.38
N GLY A 251 3.68 -37.36 4.13
CA GLY A 251 2.29 -37.04 3.78
C GLY A 251 1.48 -36.24 4.81
N GLU A 252 1.63 -36.58 6.07
CA GLU A 252 0.72 -36.16 7.13
C GLU A 252 0.74 -34.63 7.41
N TYR A 253 1.91 -34.03 7.54
CA TYR A 253 1.99 -32.59 7.84
C TYR A 253 1.64 -31.68 6.65
N ARG A 254 1.74 -32.18 5.43
CA ARG A 254 1.38 -31.42 4.21
C ARG A 254 -0.11 -31.21 4.10
N ASP A 255 -0.89 -32.18 4.52
CA ASP A 255 -2.34 -32.08 4.53
C ASP A 255 -2.79 -31.09 5.62
N LEU A 256 -2.15 -31.08 6.79
CA LEU A 256 -2.37 -30.10 7.84
C LEU A 256 -2.05 -28.67 7.37
N VAL A 257 -0.95 -28.48 6.63
CA VAL A 257 -0.58 -27.17 6.07
C VAL A 257 -1.59 -26.69 5.00
N ARG A 258 -2.06 -27.62 4.17
CA ARG A 258 -3.08 -27.29 3.15
C ARG A 258 -4.40 -26.92 3.81
N ASP A 259 -4.83 -27.69 4.80
CA ASP A 259 -6.05 -27.43 5.56
C ASP A 259 -5.97 -26.07 6.27
N LEU A 260 -4.84 -25.74 6.90
CA LEU A 260 -4.63 -24.43 7.48
C LEU A 260 -4.74 -23.31 6.42
N ARG A 261 -4.10 -23.46 5.28
CA ARG A 261 -4.16 -22.47 4.19
C ARG A 261 -5.60 -22.23 3.74
N ASP A 262 -6.35 -23.30 3.56
CA ASP A 262 -7.70 -23.22 3.02
C ASP A 262 -8.70 -22.72 4.06
N SER A 263 -8.59 -23.16 5.32
CA SER A 263 -9.44 -22.71 6.44
C SER A 263 -9.17 -21.24 6.82
N ALA A 264 -7.92 -20.80 6.85
CA ALA A 264 -7.53 -19.43 7.11
C ALA A 264 -7.66 -18.53 5.86
N LYS A 265 -8.09 -19.06 4.72
CA LYS A 265 -8.21 -18.36 3.43
C LYS A 265 -6.96 -17.53 3.12
N VAL A 266 -5.79 -18.19 3.19
CA VAL A 266 -4.51 -17.51 2.98
C VAL A 266 -4.42 -16.97 1.56
N GLN A 267 -4.21 -15.67 1.45
CA GLN A 267 -4.05 -14.94 0.19
C GLN A 267 -2.76 -14.14 0.18
N GLN A 268 -2.23 -13.89 -1.02
CA GLN A 268 -1.06 -13.07 -1.21
C GLN A 268 -1.46 -11.68 -1.71
N PHE A 269 -0.94 -10.65 -1.02
CA PHE A 269 -1.00 -9.26 -1.46
C PHE A 269 0.42 -8.70 -1.48
N GLY A 270 0.87 -8.21 -2.63
CA GLY A 270 2.25 -7.85 -2.83
C GLY A 270 3.21 -9.04 -2.57
N LYS A 271 4.22 -8.83 -1.74
CA LYS A 271 5.21 -9.86 -1.38
C LYS A 271 4.88 -10.60 -0.07
N ALA A 272 3.72 -10.41 0.51
CA ALA A 272 3.37 -11.00 1.79
C ALA A 272 2.11 -11.87 1.72
N LEU A 273 2.03 -12.86 2.61
CA LEU A 273 0.87 -13.71 2.79
C LEU A 273 0.00 -13.16 3.93
N TYR A 274 -1.29 -13.15 3.71
CA TYR A 274 -2.30 -12.71 4.66
C TYR A 274 -3.32 -13.80 4.87
N ARG A 275 -3.92 -13.83 6.05
CA ARG A 275 -5.09 -14.65 6.36
C ARG A 275 -6.31 -13.75 6.57
N ILE A 276 -7.49 -14.26 6.31
CA ILE A 276 -8.72 -13.57 6.67
C ILE A 276 -9.02 -13.79 8.16
N VAL A 277 -9.50 -12.76 8.84
CA VAL A 277 -9.95 -12.80 10.24
C VAL A 277 -11.44 -12.52 10.28
N ASP A 278 -12.21 -13.40 10.91
CA ASP A 278 -13.67 -13.33 11.10
C ASP A 278 -14.46 -13.07 9.81
N GLY A 279 -13.88 -13.45 8.66
CA GLY A 279 -14.47 -13.19 7.35
C GLY A 279 -14.51 -11.70 6.94
N LYS A 280 -13.90 -10.81 7.73
CA LYS A 280 -14.03 -9.36 7.57
C LYS A 280 -12.77 -8.68 7.05
N TYR A 281 -11.59 -9.05 7.55
CA TYR A 281 -10.36 -8.33 7.21
C TYR A 281 -9.15 -9.25 7.10
N TYR A 282 -8.12 -8.79 6.41
CA TYR A 282 -6.87 -9.49 6.20
C TYR A 282 -5.82 -9.07 7.23
N ARG A 283 -5.12 -10.06 7.79
CA ARG A 283 -3.98 -9.85 8.71
C ARG A 283 -2.77 -10.60 8.19
N LEU A 284 -1.58 -10.04 8.37
CA LEU A 284 -0.33 -10.69 7.98
C LEU A 284 -0.23 -12.09 8.60
N LEU A 285 0.15 -13.07 7.78
CA LEU A 285 0.32 -14.46 8.22
C LEU A 285 1.63 -14.59 8.98
N SER A 286 1.55 -14.55 10.32
CA SER A 286 2.72 -14.65 11.19
C SER A 286 3.09 -16.12 11.47
N ASP A 287 4.39 -16.36 11.77
CA ASP A 287 4.87 -17.69 12.18
C ASP A 287 4.22 -18.15 13.48
N VAL A 288 3.92 -17.21 14.40
CA VAL A 288 3.22 -17.53 15.65
C VAL A 288 1.83 -18.10 15.37
N PHE A 289 1.08 -17.48 14.45
CA PHE A 289 -0.22 -18.01 14.05
C PHE A 289 -0.09 -19.40 13.39
N ILE A 290 0.85 -19.55 12.45
CA ILE A 290 1.10 -20.82 11.76
C ILE A 290 1.41 -21.91 12.78
N ASN A 291 2.27 -21.64 13.74
CA ASN A 291 2.66 -22.62 14.76
C ASN A 291 1.51 -22.97 15.70
N ASN A 292 0.78 -21.97 16.19
CA ASN A 292 -0.37 -22.23 17.05
C ASN A 292 -1.41 -23.12 16.32
N GLU A 293 -1.74 -22.80 15.08
CA GLU A 293 -2.72 -23.55 14.31
C GLU A 293 -2.25 -24.97 13.96
N LEU A 294 -1.00 -25.14 13.57
CA LEU A 294 -0.50 -26.44 13.16
C LEU A 294 -0.14 -27.34 14.35
N ILE A 295 0.51 -26.80 15.37
CA ILE A 295 1.02 -27.56 16.51
C ILE A 295 -0.06 -27.70 17.59
N ALA A 296 -0.56 -26.57 18.11
CA ALA A 296 -1.48 -26.58 19.24
C ALA A 296 -2.91 -26.98 18.87
N VAL A 297 -3.41 -26.56 17.70
CA VAL A 297 -4.79 -26.84 17.27
C VAL A 297 -4.88 -28.14 16.47
N ARG A 298 -3.94 -28.38 15.53
CA ARG A 298 -3.97 -29.55 14.61
C ARG A 298 -3.05 -30.70 15.03
N GLY A 299 -2.31 -30.55 16.13
CA GLY A 299 -1.49 -31.62 16.70
C GLY A 299 -0.26 -32.03 15.87
N MET A 300 0.27 -31.10 15.06
CA MET A 300 1.49 -31.36 14.29
C MET A 300 2.71 -31.51 15.20
N GLU A 301 3.61 -32.43 14.88
CA GLU A 301 4.86 -32.61 15.60
C GLU A 301 5.75 -31.36 15.50
N PRO A 302 6.29 -30.83 16.63
CA PRO A 302 7.10 -29.61 16.66
C PRO A 302 8.33 -29.64 15.74
N GLU A 303 8.94 -30.81 15.52
CA GLU A 303 10.11 -30.98 14.67
C GLU A 303 9.82 -30.65 13.19
N LYS A 304 8.56 -30.71 12.78
CA LYS A 304 8.11 -30.41 11.41
C LYS A 304 7.81 -28.93 11.18
N GLN A 305 7.86 -28.09 12.23
CA GLN A 305 7.50 -26.67 12.22
C GLN A 305 8.17 -25.86 11.09
N LYS A 306 9.49 -25.93 10.99
CA LYS A 306 10.24 -25.21 9.96
C LYS A 306 9.86 -25.64 8.54
N ALA A 307 9.63 -26.93 8.35
CA ALA A 307 9.21 -27.48 7.05
C ALA A 307 7.80 -27.00 6.68
N ALA A 308 6.90 -26.92 7.65
CA ALA A 308 5.53 -26.41 7.46
C ALA A 308 5.53 -24.91 7.16
N GLN A 309 6.29 -24.10 7.89
CA GLN A 309 6.46 -22.65 7.61
C GLN A 309 7.02 -22.42 6.20
N THR A 310 8.06 -23.18 5.83
CA THR A 310 8.64 -23.10 4.48
C THR A 310 7.62 -23.49 3.41
N MET A 311 6.82 -24.51 3.66
CA MET A 311 5.80 -24.95 2.72
C MET A 311 4.67 -23.91 2.56
N ILE A 312 4.17 -23.30 3.64
CA ILE A 312 3.18 -22.21 3.54
C ILE A 312 3.74 -21.05 2.74
N ARG A 313 4.99 -20.67 2.98
CA ARG A 313 5.65 -19.57 2.25
C ARG A 313 5.89 -19.91 0.77
N SER A 314 6.02 -21.18 0.40
CA SER A 314 6.13 -21.62 -1.00
C SER A 314 4.86 -21.36 -1.83
N PHE A 315 3.76 -20.95 -1.20
CA PHE A 315 2.56 -20.47 -1.89
C PHE A 315 2.67 -19.03 -2.40
N GLN A 316 3.75 -18.32 -2.06
CA GLN A 316 4.02 -16.99 -2.61
C GLN A 316 4.27 -17.08 -4.11
N LYS A 317 3.65 -16.14 -4.84
CA LYS A 317 3.82 -15.95 -6.28
C LYS A 317 4.60 -14.66 -6.52
N GLU A 318 5.41 -14.59 -7.57
CA GLU A 318 6.17 -13.38 -7.89
C GLU A 318 5.28 -12.19 -8.30
N ASP A 319 4.12 -12.47 -8.90
CA ASP A 319 3.24 -11.48 -9.54
C ASP A 319 2.00 -11.12 -8.71
N ALA A 320 2.12 -11.08 -7.39
CA ALA A 320 0.99 -10.71 -6.57
C ALA A 320 0.66 -9.21 -6.68
N VAL A 321 -0.59 -8.91 -6.93
CA VAL A 321 -1.11 -7.54 -7.06
C VAL A 321 -0.73 -6.70 -5.84
N ARG A 322 -0.07 -5.57 -6.07
CA ARG A 322 0.16 -4.57 -5.03
C ARG A 322 -1.17 -3.90 -4.74
N PHE A 323 -1.61 -4.00 -3.51
CA PHE A 323 -2.90 -3.47 -3.12
C PHE A 323 -2.74 -2.11 -2.42
N GLU A 324 -3.43 -1.08 -2.90
CA GLU A 324 -3.57 0.20 -2.20
C GLU A 324 -4.77 0.12 -1.26
N SER A 325 -4.53 0.21 0.05
CA SER A 325 -5.59 0.09 1.05
C SER A 325 -5.99 1.46 1.58
N TYR A 326 -7.00 2.06 0.97
CA TYR A 326 -7.70 3.23 1.52
C TYR A 326 -9.05 2.85 2.16
N TYR A 327 -9.35 1.56 2.23
CA TYR A 327 -10.48 1.02 2.95
C TYR A 327 -10.10 0.62 4.35
N VAL A 328 -10.89 1.08 5.32
CA VAL A 328 -10.72 0.77 6.72
C VAL A 328 -12.00 0.16 7.26
N GLY A 329 -11.90 -1.02 7.87
CA GLY A 329 -13.01 -1.73 8.49
C GLY A 329 -13.27 -1.24 9.90
N PHE A 330 -14.55 -1.09 10.22
CA PHE A 330 -15.08 -0.91 11.56
C PHE A 330 -16.03 -2.07 11.88
N LYS A 331 -16.47 -2.21 13.11
CA LYS A 331 -17.33 -3.32 13.54
C LYS A 331 -18.61 -3.43 12.71
N ASN A 332 -19.19 -2.31 12.28
CA ASN A 332 -20.47 -2.23 11.56
C ASN A 332 -20.34 -1.88 10.07
N GLY A 333 -19.14 -1.72 9.49
CA GLY A 333 -18.99 -1.39 8.06
C GLY A 333 -17.60 -0.94 7.68
N VAL A 334 -17.49 -0.31 6.53
CA VAL A 334 -16.23 0.06 5.89
C VAL A 334 -16.22 1.54 5.53
N MET A 335 -15.14 2.23 5.87
CA MET A 335 -14.86 3.61 5.46
C MET A 335 -13.95 3.61 4.24
N ASN A 336 -14.36 4.30 3.19
CA ASN A 336 -13.50 4.66 2.07
C ASN A 336 -12.89 6.05 2.34
N TRP A 337 -11.62 6.14 2.65
CA TRP A 337 -10.99 7.42 2.97
C TRP A 337 -10.72 8.34 1.78
N ARG A 338 -10.83 7.86 0.54
CA ARG A 338 -10.72 8.73 -0.67
C ARG A 338 -11.98 9.52 -0.92
N THR A 339 -13.15 8.89 -0.73
CA THR A 339 -14.46 9.53 -0.90
C THR A 339 -15.07 9.97 0.43
N VAL A 340 -14.50 9.52 1.55
CA VAL A 340 -15.00 9.72 2.92
C VAL A 340 -16.42 9.18 3.10
N GLU A 341 -16.73 8.09 2.40
CA GLU A 341 -18.00 7.39 2.47
C GLU A 341 -17.92 6.18 3.37
N PHE A 342 -18.90 6.01 4.22
CA PHE A 342 -19.09 4.81 5.03
C PHE A 342 -20.21 3.96 4.47
N PHE A 343 -19.99 2.66 4.35
CA PHE A 343 -21.00 1.71 3.85
C PHE A 343 -20.98 0.40 4.66
N PRO A 344 -22.15 -0.27 4.82
CA PRO A 344 -22.23 -1.54 5.52
C PRO A 344 -21.44 -2.65 4.82
N TYR A 345 -21.03 -3.68 5.59
CA TYR A 345 -20.47 -4.90 5.01
C TYR A 345 -21.40 -5.54 3.98
N GLY A 346 -20.83 -6.15 2.95
CA GLY A 346 -21.57 -6.78 1.87
C GLY A 346 -22.02 -5.83 0.76
N THR A 347 -21.92 -4.52 0.94
CA THR A 347 -22.25 -3.54 -0.11
C THR A 347 -21.21 -3.55 -1.24
N LYS A 348 -19.93 -3.67 -0.87
CA LYS A 348 -18.79 -3.75 -1.80
C LYS A 348 -17.83 -4.85 -1.31
N ASP A 349 -17.31 -5.66 -2.23
CA ASP A 349 -16.29 -6.65 -1.91
C ASP A 349 -14.92 -5.98 -2.06
N VAL A 350 -14.41 -5.43 -0.97
CA VAL A 350 -13.13 -4.74 -0.91
C VAL A 350 -12.21 -5.39 0.12
N PRO A 351 -10.92 -5.58 -0.15
CA PRO A 351 -9.99 -6.12 0.83
C PRO A 351 -9.67 -5.08 1.91
N ILE A 352 -9.85 -5.47 3.15
CA ILE A 352 -9.64 -4.63 4.33
C ILE A 352 -8.41 -5.14 5.06
N PHE A 353 -7.40 -4.28 5.27
CA PHE A 353 -6.16 -4.60 5.99
C PHE A 353 -6.07 -3.93 7.36
N LYS A 354 -6.82 -2.86 7.58
CA LYS A 354 -6.93 -2.17 8.86
C LYS A 354 -8.35 -2.31 9.37
N TYR A 355 -8.50 -2.87 10.55
CA TYR A 355 -9.80 -3.11 11.18
C TYR A 355 -9.78 -2.64 12.63
N PHE A 356 -10.81 -1.91 13.01
CA PHE A 356 -11.02 -1.41 14.36
C PHE A 356 -12.35 -1.96 14.89
N ASP A 357 -12.31 -2.57 16.08
CA ASP A 357 -13.48 -3.25 16.68
C ASP A 357 -14.38 -2.26 17.44
N VAL A 358 -14.80 -1.22 16.75
CA VAL A 358 -15.70 -0.17 17.21
C VAL A 358 -16.69 0.16 16.11
N ASN A 359 -17.95 0.50 16.48
CA ASN A 359 -18.93 0.97 15.51
C ASN A 359 -18.66 2.42 15.12
N TYR A 360 -18.77 2.73 13.84
CA TYR A 360 -18.87 4.11 13.39
C TYR A 360 -20.34 4.53 13.29
N ASN A 361 -20.69 5.55 14.05
CA ASN A 361 -22.02 6.15 14.08
C ASN A 361 -21.92 7.65 13.80
N PRO A 362 -22.30 8.12 12.59
CA PRO A 362 -22.22 9.54 12.25
C PRO A 362 -23.17 10.43 13.07
N GLU A 363 -24.20 9.84 13.70
CA GLU A 363 -25.19 10.53 14.54
C GLU A 363 -24.94 10.35 16.04
N ALA A 364 -23.78 9.84 16.44
CA ALA A 364 -23.44 9.66 17.86
C ALA A 364 -23.50 11.00 18.62
N ASP A 365 -24.07 10.98 19.82
CA ASP A 365 -24.03 12.14 20.72
C ASP A 365 -22.61 12.31 21.27
N THR A 366 -21.98 13.41 20.90
CA THR A 366 -20.59 13.70 21.28
C THR A 366 -20.48 14.61 22.52
N THR A 367 -21.59 15.07 23.08
CA THR A 367 -21.62 16.11 24.12
C THR A 367 -20.74 15.79 25.31
N PHE A 368 -20.80 14.57 25.83
CA PHE A 368 -20.01 14.17 27.00
C PHE A 368 -18.52 14.12 26.67
N VAL A 369 -18.16 13.43 25.62
CA VAL A 369 -16.74 13.22 25.21
C VAL A 369 -16.12 14.57 24.78
N ASP A 370 -16.84 15.37 24.01
CA ASP A 370 -16.41 16.72 23.61
C ASP A 370 -16.21 17.62 24.84
N GLY A 371 -17.09 17.53 25.83
CA GLY A 371 -16.99 18.27 27.10
C GLY A 371 -15.70 17.91 27.87
N ILE A 372 -15.37 16.64 27.98
CA ILE A 372 -14.14 16.20 28.67
C ILE A 372 -12.88 16.66 27.90
N ILE A 373 -12.89 16.54 26.56
CA ILE A 373 -11.76 17.02 25.75
C ILE A 373 -11.62 18.54 25.83
N THR A 374 -12.74 19.26 25.86
CA THR A 374 -12.76 20.72 26.08
C THR A 374 -12.14 21.08 27.43
N ASP A 375 -12.43 20.31 28.47
CA ASP A 375 -11.87 20.50 29.79
C ASP A 375 -10.35 20.25 29.82
N TRP A 376 -9.87 19.16 29.22
CA TRP A 376 -8.42 18.91 29.06
C TRP A 376 -7.70 20.04 28.32
N CYS A 377 -8.38 20.64 27.36
CA CYS A 377 -7.87 21.77 26.59
C CYS A 377 -8.05 23.14 27.26
N GLN A 378 -8.70 23.21 28.44
CA GLN A 378 -9.06 24.47 29.14
C GLN A 378 -9.86 25.42 28.24
N GLY A 379 -10.74 24.88 27.40
CA GLY A 379 -11.54 25.66 26.45
C GLY A 379 -10.79 26.14 25.20
N ASP A 380 -9.53 25.75 25.00
CA ASP A 380 -8.77 26.08 23.79
C ASP A 380 -9.27 25.26 22.58
N GLU A 381 -10.08 25.86 21.74
CA GLU A 381 -10.65 25.22 20.53
C GLU A 381 -9.58 24.78 19.53
N VAL A 382 -8.42 25.45 19.48
CA VAL A 382 -7.32 25.08 18.59
C VAL A 382 -6.71 23.77 19.06
N LYS A 383 -6.43 23.62 20.34
CA LYS A 383 -5.92 22.37 20.94
C LYS A 383 -6.94 21.23 20.78
N LYS A 384 -8.21 21.51 21.04
CA LYS A 384 -9.31 20.55 20.86
C LYS A 384 -9.33 19.98 19.44
N GLN A 385 -9.23 20.86 18.45
CA GLN A 385 -9.14 20.43 17.05
C GLN A 385 -7.89 19.61 16.76
N MET A 386 -6.74 19.92 17.36
CA MET A 386 -5.51 19.12 17.23
C MET A 386 -5.70 17.71 17.79
N ILE A 387 -6.44 17.53 18.88
CA ILE A 387 -6.78 16.22 19.45
C ILE A 387 -7.66 15.43 18.47
N TYR A 388 -8.69 16.03 17.90
CA TYR A 388 -9.56 15.36 16.91
C TYR A 388 -8.79 14.98 15.65
N GLU A 389 -7.91 15.87 15.18
CA GLU A 389 -7.06 15.63 14.03
C GLU A 389 -6.06 14.48 14.29
N LEU A 390 -5.44 14.43 15.47
CA LEU A 390 -4.60 13.31 15.90
C LEU A 390 -5.39 12.00 15.91
N ALA A 391 -6.52 11.97 16.60
CA ALA A 391 -7.37 10.80 16.68
C ALA A 391 -7.81 10.32 15.29
N GLY A 392 -8.24 11.25 14.42
CA GLY A 392 -8.64 10.94 13.05
C GLY A 392 -7.52 10.33 12.21
N CYS A 393 -6.29 10.80 12.38
CA CYS A 393 -5.14 10.22 11.68
C CYS A 393 -4.86 8.77 12.08
N CYS A 394 -5.22 8.36 13.30
CA CYS A 394 -5.05 6.99 13.75
C CYS A 394 -5.92 6.00 12.97
N PHE A 395 -7.06 6.44 12.45
CA PHE A 395 -7.99 5.63 11.66
C PHE A 395 -7.82 5.80 10.14
N TYR A 396 -7.03 6.79 9.71
CA TYR A 396 -6.84 7.09 8.29
C TYR A 396 -5.89 6.13 7.58
N SER A 397 -6.27 5.72 6.37
CA SER A 397 -5.44 4.92 5.47
C SER A 397 -5.66 5.38 4.03
N ASP A 398 -4.66 5.96 3.40
CA ASP A 398 -4.51 6.24 1.96
C ASP A 398 -3.11 6.80 1.72
N LYS A 399 -2.87 8.06 2.15
CA LYS A 399 -1.58 8.75 1.93
C LYS A 399 -0.76 8.80 3.21
N PRO A 400 0.57 8.81 3.11
CA PRO A 400 1.42 9.03 4.28
C PRO A 400 1.10 10.37 4.95
N ILE A 401 0.87 10.35 6.25
CA ILE A 401 0.78 11.54 7.07
C ILE A 401 2.20 11.93 7.47
N LYS A 402 2.71 13.01 6.86
CA LYS A 402 4.10 13.48 7.06
C LYS A 402 4.26 14.26 8.36
N LYS A 403 3.60 13.79 9.43
CA LYS A 403 3.61 14.37 10.77
C LYS A 403 3.76 13.27 11.82
N TRP A 404 4.24 13.66 12.99
CA TRP A 404 4.26 12.85 14.20
C TRP A 404 3.83 13.73 15.39
N TRP A 405 3.37 13.10 16.47
CA TRP A 405 2.80 13.82 17.59
C TRP A 405 3.62 13.64 18.84
N ALA A 406 3.84 14.75 19.54
CA ALA A 406 4.37 14.82 20.88
C ALA A 406 3.27 15.34 21.80
N ILE A 407 2.88 14.57 22.79
CA ILE A 407 1.96 14.98 23.85
C ILE A 407 2.80 15.33 25.07
N GLU A 408 2.71 16.56 25.57
CA GLU A 408 3.44 16.99 26.74
C GLU A 408 2.50 17.43 27.85
N GLY A 409 2.87 17.22 29.10
CA GLY A 409 2.14 17.73 30.25
C GLY A 409 2.62 17.11 31.56
N LYS A 410 2.34 17.79 32.67
CA LYS A 410 2.68 17.32 34.01
C LYS A 410 1.93 16.05 34.39
N ALA A 411 2.29 15.42 35.48
CA ALA A 411 1.48 14.39 36.12
C ALA A 411 0.08 14.94 36.41
N ASP A 412 -0.89 14.05 36.41
CA ASP A 412 -2.31 14.37 36.72
C ASP A 412 -2.97 15.40 35.79
N ALA A 413 -2.48 15.51 34.56
CA ALA A 413 -3.03 16.42 33.53
C ALA A 413 -4.04 15.76 32.56
N GLY A 414 -4.44 14.51 32.82
CA GLY A 414 -5.40 13.79 31.96
C GLY A 414 -4.77 13.06 30.74
N LYS A 415 -3.45 13.11 30.55
CA LYS A 415 -2.74 12.44 29.44
C LYS A 415 -3.03 10.95 29.38
N SER A 416 -2.86 10.24 30.49
CA SER A 416 -3.05 8.78 30.58
C SER A 416 -4.51 8.39 30.30
N THR A 417 -5.47 9.18 30.78
CA THR A 417 -6.90 8.97 30.49
C THR A 417 -7.21 9.15 29.01
N PHE A 418 -6.67 10.19 28.38
CA PHE A 418 -6.79 10.39 26.94
C PHE A 418 -6.17 9.23 26.15
N LEU A 419 -4.96 8.80 26.52
CA LEU A 419 -4.30 7.68 25.84
C LEU A 419 -5.08 6.38 26.03
N GLN A 420 -5.64 6.14 27.21
CA GLN A 420 -6.44 4.95 27.45
C GLN A 420 -7.72 4.96 26.60
N LEU A 421 -8.44 6.09 26.51
CA LEU A 421 -9.57 6.23 25.61
C LEU A 421 -9.15 5.95 24.16
N LEU A 422 -8.04 6.54 23.71
CA LEU A 422 -7.53 6.33 22.35
C LEU A 422 -7.17 4.86 22.11
N ARG A 423 -6.54 4.18 23.08
CA ARG A 423 -6.21 2.76 23.01
C ARG A 423 -7.43 1.87 22.93
N GLU A 424 -8.45 2.14 23.75
CA GLU A 424 -9.70 1.38 23.78
C GLU A 424 -10.46 1.47 22.44
N VAL A 425 -10.42 2.62 21.78
CA VAL A 425 -11.11 2.80 20.50
C VAL A 425 -10.30 2.22 19.33
N ILE A 426 -8.96 2.29 19.38
CA ILE A 426 -8.07 1.71 18.38
C ILE A 426 -7.99 0.18 18.52
N GLY A 427 -7.97 -0.31 19.75
CA GLY A 427 -7.74 -1.72 20.11
C GLY A 427 -6.25 -2.09 20.14
N ASP A 428 -5.81 -2.81 21.18
CA ASP A 428 -4.40 -3.15 21.44
C ASP A 428 -3.71 -3.86 20.29
N ASN A 429 -4.46 -4.67 19.54
CA ASN A 429 -3.94 -5.37 18.38
C ASN A 429 -3.44 -4.42 17.25
N ASN A 430 -3.89 -3.17 17.25
CA ASN A 430 -3.56 -2.16 16.25
C ASN A 430 -2.47 -1.19 16.74
N ILE A 431 -1.98 -1.37 17.98
CA ILE A 431 -1.04 -0.44 18.61
C ILE A 431 0.35 -1.09 18.72
N GLY A 432 1.36 -0.38 18.27
CA GLY A 432 2.76 -0.60 18.59
C GLY A 432 3.18 0.24 19.81
N SER A 433 4.25 -0.17 20.47
CA SER A 433 4.80 0.54 21.63
C SER A 433 6.32 0.73 21.56
N THR A 434 6.83 0.95 20.34
CA THR A 434 8.27 1.09 20.08
C THR A 434 8.74 2.49 20.47
N PRO A 435 9.62 2.63 21.48
CA PRO A 435 10.18 3.91 21.89
C PRO A 435 11.02 4.55 20.78
N ILE A 436 11.10 5.88 20.79
CA ILE A 436 11.83 6.63 19.76
C ILE A 436 13.31 6.21 19.69
N GLN A 437 13.93 5.87 20.82
CA GLN A 437 15.34 5.42 20.90
C GLN A 437 15.55 4.05 20.26
N ASN A 438 14.51 3.21 20.23
CA ASN A 438 14.57 1.86 19.68
C ASN A 438 14.32 1.83 18.16
N LEU A 439 13.91 2.95 17.57
CA LEU A 439 13.71 3.04 16.11
C LEU A 439 15.02 2.88 15.29
N LYS A 440 16.18 2.86 15.93
CA LYS A 440 17.46 2.49 15.29
C LYS A 440 17.60 0.98 15.04
N ASP A 441 16.85 0.13 15.73
CA ASP A 441 16.89 -1.32 15.59
C ASP A 441 15.84 -1.81 14.58
N SER A 442 16.29 -2.54 13.57
CA SER A 442 15.44 -3.10 12.53
C SER A 442 14.45 -4.15 13.05
N ASN A 443 14.72 -4.80 14.19
CA ASN A 443 13.78 -5.73 14.81
C ASN A 443 12.66 -4.95 15.52
N ALA A 444 12.99 -3.87 16.25
CA ALA A 444 12.00 -3.03 16.89
C ALA A 444 11.09 -2.33 15.87
N ILE A 445 11.64 -1.90 14.73
CA ILE A 445 10.81 -1.37 13.64
C ILE A 445 9.89 -2.44 13.06
N ALA A 446 10.32 -3.69 12.99
CA ALA A 446 9.50 -4.78 12.47
C ALA A 446 8.24 -5.05 13.33
N GLU A 447 8.25 -4.69 14.61
CA GLU A 447 7.08 -4.76 15.49
C GLU A 447 5.96 -3.78 15.09
N LEU A 448 6.29 -2.75 14.29
CA LEU A 448 5.33 -1.78 13.76
C LEU A 448 4.63 -2.24 12.48
N ILE A 449 5.00 -3.38 11.93
CA ILE A 449 4.31 -3.94 10.75
C ILE A 449 2.87 -4.25 11.13
N ASP A 450 1.93 -3.86 10.27
CA ASP A 450 0.47 -3.98 10.47
C ASP A 450 -0.07 -3.26 11.74
N LYS A 451 0.71 -2.36 12.33
CA LYS A 451 0.27 -1.50 13.42
C LYS A 451 -0.07 -0.11 12.89
N PRO A 452 -1.35 0.26 12.79
CA PRO A 452 -1.74 1.60 12.33
C PRO A 452 -1.17 2.74 13.16
N VAL A 453 -0.95 2.49 14.47
CA VAL A 453 -0.50 3.51 15.42
C VAL A 453 0.60 2.96 16.30
N ASN A 454 1.61 3.76 16.58
CA ASN A 454 2.61 3.53 17.62
C ASN A 454 2.39 4.54 18.74
N ILE A 455 2.01 4.08 19.93
CA ILE A 455 1.78 4.93 21.11
C ILE A 455 2.77 4.53 22.19
N VAL A 456 3.61 5.47 22.58
CA VAL A 456 4.58 5.30 23.68
C VAL A 456 4.22 6.26 24.78
N ASP A 457 3.76 5.73 25.92
CA ASP A 457 3.55 6.46 27.15
C ASP A 457 4.86 6.52 27.95
N ASP A 458 5.10 7.63 28.62
CA ASP A 458 6.35 7.89 29.35
C ASP A 458 7.61 7.81 28.49
N GLY A 459 7.59 8.57 27.40
CA GLY A 459 8.77 8.76 26.55
C GLY A 459 9.96 9.25 27.36
N SER A 460 11.07 8.53 27.30
CA SER A 460 12.30 8.91 28.01
C SER A 460 12.68 10.35 27.68
N SER A 461 12.92 11.16 28.70
CA SER A 461 13.49 12.51 28.58
C SER A 461 14.98 12.48 28.17
N LYS A 462 15.55 11.27 27.98
CA LYS A 462 16.92 11.12 27.53
C LYS A 462 17.07 11.60 26.08
N PHE A 463 18.12 12.32 25.88
CA PHE A 463 18.53 12.85 24.60
C PHE A 463 18.59 11.78 23.49
N THR A 464 18.02 12.05 22.34
CA THR A 464 18.01 11.14 21.19
C THR A 464 18.79 11.76 20.03
N THR A 465 19.81 11.07 19.55
CA THR A 465 20.75 11.59 18.53
C THR A 465 20.39 11.20 17.10
N ASP A 466 19.63 10.14 16.90
CA ASP A 466 19.31 9.63 15.57
C ASP A 466 17.79 9.48 15.37
N LEU A 467 17.22 10.38 14.59
CA LEU A 467 15.82 10.41 14.21
C LEU A 467 15.60 10.01 12.74
N SER A 468 16.64 9.46 12.08
CA SER A 468 16.58 9.13 10.65
C SER A 468 15.47 8.15 10.31
N ASN A 469 15.30 7.11 11.10
CA ASN A 469 14.26 6.12 10.88
C ASN A 469 12.84 6.65 11.23
N LEU A 470 12.70 7.48 12.26
CA LEU A 470 11.44 8.21 12.50
C LEU A 470 11.06 9.03 11.26
N ARG A 471 12.02 9.76 10.69
CA ARG A 471 11.82 10.56 9.48
C ARG A 471 11.36 9.71 8.30
N ARG A 472 12.00 8.56 8.07
CA ARG A 472 11.63 7.62 6.99
C ARG A 472 10.22 7.05 7.18
N ILE A 473 9.87 6.67 8.41
CA ILE A 473 8.51 6.18 8.75
C ILE A 473 7.47 7.26 8.43
N ILE A 474 7.69 8.49 8.89
CA ILE A 474 6.77 9.62 8.68
C ILE A 474 6.62 9.94 7.17
N GLN A 475 7.69 9.81 6.39
CA GLN A 475 7.68 10.04 4.95
C GLN A 475 7.01 8.91 4.17
N GLY A 476 6.85 7.74 4.80
CA GLY A 476 6.35 6.54 4.14
C GLY A 476 7.37 5.91 3.21
N ASP A 477 8.67 6.05 3.53
CA ASP A 477 9.75 5.42 2.78
C ASP A 477 9.79 3.92 3.02
N GLU A 478 10.30 3.18 2.05
CA GLU A 478 10.59 1.76 2.21
C GLU A 478 11.81 1.55 3.10
N MET A 479 11.71 0.62 4.05
CA MET A 479 12.74 0.32 5.03
C MET A 479 13.07 -1.17 5.03
N GLN A 480 14.35 -1.48 5.25
CA GLN A 480 14.75 -2.86 5.50
C GLN A 480 14.56 -3.20 6.98
N VAL A 481 13.74 -4.18 7.23
CA VAL A 481 13.47 -4.70 8.58
C VAL A 481 13.84 -6.17 8.69
N LYS A 482 13.98 -6.66 9.91
CA LYS A 482 14.30 -8.06 10.18
C LYS A 482 13.38 -8.58 11.28
N LEU A 483 12.59 -9.58 10.98
CA LEU A 483 11.90 -10.38 12.01
C LEU A 483 12.88 -11.41 12.59
N LEU A 484 12.69 -11.78 13.84
CA LEU A 484 13.50 -12.82 14.51
C LEU A 484 13.51 -14.10 13.66
N TYR A 485 14.69 -14.66 13.43
CA TYR A 485 14.93 -15.87 12.64
C TYR A 485 14.55 -15.80 11.16
N GLN A 486 14.30 -14.60 10.61
CA GLN A 486 13.99 -14.42 9.20
C GLN A 486 15.05 -13.60 8.47
N ASN A 487 15.08 -13.69 7.14
CA ASN A 487 15.89 -12.81 6.31
C ASN A 487 15.33 -11.37 6.35
N ARG A 488 16.22 -10.40 6.12
CA ARG A 488 15.80 -9.00 5.95
C ARG A 488 14.88 -8.89 4.73
N PHE A 489 13.85 -8.07 4.86
CA PHE A 489 12.95 -7.74 3.77
C PHE A 489 12.61 -6.25 3.80
N THR A 490 12.16 -5.74 2.67
CA THR A 490 11.78 -4.33 2.52
C THR A 490 10.29 -4.18 2.75
N VAL A 491 9.91 -3.24 3.61
CA VAL A 491 8.51 -2.92 3.93
C VAL A 491 8.35 -1.42 4.14
N ARG A 492 7.15 -0.92 3.90
CA ARG A 492 6.74 0.43 4.31
C ARG A 492 6.01 0.34 5.64
N ILE A 493 6.47 1.10 6.63
CA ILE A 493 5.80 1.24 7.92
C ILE A 493 4.79 2.39 7.81
N GLU A 494 3.53 2.10 8.11
CA GLU A 494 2.43 3.07 8.00
C GLU A 494 1.90 3.54 9.37
N SER A 495 2.61 3.22 10.44
CA SER A 495 2.22 3.60 11.81
C SER A 495 2.24 5.11 12.02
N ARG A 496 1.20 5.64 12.65
CA ARG A 496 1.18 7.02 13.17
C ARG A 496 1.98 7.05 14.46
N MET A 497 2.95 7.96 14.54
CA MET A 497 3.92 8.00 15.63
C MET A 497 3.44 9.01 16.68
N VAL A 498 3.06 8.52 17.84
CA VAL A 498 2.57 9.29 18.99
C VAL A 498 3.46 8.99 20.19
N PHE A 499 4.13 10.00 20.70
CA PHE A 499 4.99 9.89 21.87
C PHE A 499 4.50 10.85 22.96
N VAL A 500 4.42 10.35 24.19
CA VAL A 500 3.98 11.13 25.33
C VAL A 500 5.18 11.38 26.25
N PHE A 501 5.31 12.62 26.70
CA PHE A 501 6.42 13.06 27.52
C PHE A 501 5.91 13.87 28.71
N ASN A 502 6.61 13.78 29.84
CA ASN A 502 6.46 14.77 30.90
C ASN A 502 7.14 16.09 30.53
N LYS A 503 8.24 15.98 29.79
CA LYS A 503 8.91 17.09 29.08
C LYS A 503 9.51 16.54 27.79
N ILE A 504 9.26 17.19 26.67
CA ILE A 504 9.81 16.78 25.36
C ILE A 504 11.33 16.80 25.45
N PRO A 505 12.04 15.71 25.09
CA PRO A 505 13.48 15.65 25.10
C PRO A 505 14.08 16.57 24.03
N ARG A 506 15.31 16.99 24.23
CA ARG A 506 16.09 17.63 23.17
C ARG A 506 16.38 16.62 22.07
N PHE A 507 16.18 17.02 20.83
CA PHE A 507 16.53 16.21 19.66
C PHE A 507 17.71 16.84 18.95
N ARG A 508 18.72 16.04 18.60
CA ARG A 508 19.75 16.47 17.66
C ARG A 508 19.27 16.11 16.25
N ASP A 509 18.73 17.07 15.55
CA ASP A 509 18.30 16.91 14.15
C ASP A 509 19.11 17.90 13.30
N ASP A 510 20.12 17.42 12.61
CA ASP A 510 21.07 18.25 11.84
C ASP A 510 20.40 19.18 10.81
N ASN A 511 19.13 18.97 10.50
CA ASN A 511 18.39 19.76 9.50
C ASN A 511 17.02 20.25 9.97
N ASP A 512 16.67 20.21 11.26
CA ASP A 512 15.36 20.56 11.81
C ASP A 512 14.16 19.85 11.13
N ALA A 513 14.44 18.89 10.26
CA ALA A 513 13.43 18.32 9.38
C ALA A 513 12.42 17.47 10.17
N THR A 514 12.83 16.88 11.29
CA THR A 514 11.96 16.06 12.13
C THR A 514 11.18 16.94 13.10
N ALA A 515 11.80 17.97 13.68
CA ALA A 515 11.14 18.95 14.53
C ALA A 515 10.02 19.69 13.77
N LYS A 516 10.26 20.14 12.54
CA LYS A 516 9.24 20.77 11.67
C LYS A 516 8.05 19.90 11.34
N LYS A 517 8.18 18.57 11.49
CA LYS A 517 7.09 17.62 11.28
C LYS A 517 6.36 17.24 12.56
N MET A 518 6.82 17.70 13.71
CA MET A 518 6.17 17.49 14.99
C MET A 518 4.89 18.32 15.10
N LEU A 519 3.88 17.76 15.72
CA LEU A 519 2.69 18.44 16.21
C LEU A 519 2.63 18.21 17.73
N MET A 520 2.84 19.28 18.49
CA MET A 520 2.86 19.20 19.95
C MET A 520 1.48 19.56 20.51
N ILE A 521 0.98 18.73 21.43
CA ILE A 521 -0.26 18.95 22.15
C ILE A 521 0.05 19.03 23.65
N GLY A 522 -0.15 20.19 24.24
CA GLY A 522 0.11 20.43 25.66
C GLY A 522 -1.11 20.14 26.53
N PHE A 523 -0.97 19.25 27.52
CA PHE A 523 -1.93 19.01 28.58
C PHE A 523 -1.51 19.81 29.81
N ASN A 524 -2.05 21.02 29.95
CA ASN A 524 -1.56 22.02 30.91
C ASN A 524 -2.39 22.12 32.20
N ARG A 525 -3.63 21.57 32.18
CA ARG A 525 -4.46 21.51 33.37
C ARG A 525 -3.99 20.37 34.28
N VAL A 526 -3.71 20.68 35.52
CA VAL A 526 -3.39 19.70 36.55
C VAL A 526 -4.61 19.60 37.48
N TYR A 527 -5.10 18.39 37.69
CA TYR A 527 -6.26 18.12 38.55
C TYR A 527 -5.82 17.85 39.97
N THR A 528 -6.52 18.45 40.95
CA THR A 528 -6.36 18.13 42.36
C THR A 528 -7.00 16.77 42.67
N ASP A 529 -6.68 16.18 43.84
CA ASP A 529 -7.25 14.88 44.21
C ASP A 529 -8.77 14.93 44.37
N GLU A 530 -9.33 16.10 44.68
CA GLU A 530 -10.78 16.32 44.81
C GLU A 530 -11.49 16.46 43.45
N GLU A 531 -10.75 16.89 42.39
CA GLU A 531 -11.28 17.04 41.03
C GLU A 531 -11.21 15.74 40.25
N LYS A 532 -10.42 14.76 40.68
CA LYS A 532 -10.23 13.48 40.00
C LYS A 532 -11.48 12.64 40.03
N ASP A 533 -12.06 12.34 38.88
CA ASP A 533 -13.11 11.32 38.73
C ASP A 533 -12.44 9.96 38.44
N THR A 534 -12.40 9.09 39.44
CA THR A 534 -11.81 7.75 39.34
C THR A 534 -12.57 6.81 38.40
N GLU A 535 -13.84 7.11 38.09
CA GLU A 535 -14.66 6.36 37.14
C GLU A 535 -14.68 6.95 35.73
N LEU A 536 -13.94 8.06 35.49
CA LEU A 536 -13.98 8.77 34.24
C LEU A 536 -13.66 7.87 33.05
N ILE A 537 -12.67 7.00 33.19
CA ILE A 537 -12.28 6.09 32.09
C ILE A 537 -13.38 5.08 31.78
N ASP A 538 -14.04 4.52 32.81
CA ASP A 538 -15.14 3.58 32.59
C ASP A 538 -16.31 4.26 31.88
N LYS A 539 -16.60 5.53 32.22
CA LYS A 539 -17.60 6.34 31.51
C LYS A 539 -17.19 6.60 30.07
N LEU A 540 -15.95 7.00 29.82
CA LEU A 540 -15.44 7.30 28.48
C LEU A 540 -15.36 6.08 27.57
N THR A 541 -15.17 4.88 28.11
CA THR A 541 -14.99 3.64 27.34
C THR A 541 -16.28 2.84 27.15
N THR A 542 -17.45 3.39 27.51
CA THR A 542 -18.73 2.82 27.10
C THR A 542 -18.84 2.79 25.57
N GLU A 543 -19.58 1.82 25.01
CA GLU A 543 -19.74 1.72 23.54
C GLU A 543 -20.23 3.03 22.91
N ALA A 544 -21.22 3.69 23.55
CA ALA A 544 -21.75 4.97 23.06
C ALA A 544 -20.67 6.08 23.01
N ASN A 545 -19.83 6.17 24.04
CA ASN A 545 -18.78 7.18 24.11
C ASN A 545 -17.57 6.84 23.22
N LYS A 546 -17.28 5.55 22.98
CA LYS A 546 -16.32 5.13 21.96
C LYS A 546 -16.80 5.51 20.54
N GLU A 547 -18.09 5.31 20.24
CA GLU A 547 -18.69 5.76 18.99
C GLU A 547 -18.64 7.31 18.85
N ALA A 548 -18.93 8.03 19.91
CA ALA A 548 -18.84 9.49 19.97
C ALA A 548 -17.41 9.98 19.74
N PHE A 549 -16.42 9.38 20.38
CA PHE A 549 -15.02 9.70 20.15
C PHE A 549 -14.59 9.41 18.71
N LEU A 550 -14.97 8.26 18.18
CA LEU A 550 -14.67 7.90 16.78
C LEU A 550 -15.31 8.89 15.81
N LYS A 551 -16.54 9.36 16.05
CA LYS A 551 -17.17 10.39 15.25
C LYS A 551 -16.35 11.68 15.24
N LEU A 552 -15.94 12.18 16.42
CA LEU A 552 -15.09 13.36 16.54
C LEU A 552 -13.74 13.18 15.81
N ALA A 553 -13.16 11.99 15.90
CA ALA A 553 -11.93 11.64 15.20
C ALA A 553 -12.13 11.67 13.66
N VAL A 554 -13.20 11.05 13.17
CA VAL A 554 -13.53 11.05 11.73
C VAL A 554 -13.80 12.47 11.24
N ASP A 555 -14.49 13.30 12.00
CA ASP A 555 -14.75 14.70 11.64
C ASP A 555 -13.45 15.54 11.64
N GLY A 556 -12.53 15.27 12.57
CA GLY A 556 -11.18 15.84 12.57
C GLY A 556 -10.41 15.46 11.30
N MET A 557 -10.49 14.19 10.85
CA MET A 557 -9.83 13.76 9.62
C MET A 557 -10.47 14.36 8.37
N LYS A 558 -11.81 14.43 8.30
CA LYS A 558 -12.54 15.12 7.21
C LYS A 558 -12.06 16.56 7.05
N ARG A 559 -11.88 17.25 8.18
CA ARG A 559 -11.37 18.61 8.19
C ARG A 559 -9.96 18.72 7.61
N ILE A 560 -9.04 17.82 7.96
CA ILE A 560 -7.68 17.77 7.40
C ILE A 560 -7.75 17.50 5.89
N LEU A 561 -8.56 16.55 5.45
CA LEU A 561 -8.71 16.18 4.04
C LEU A 561 -9.26 17.36 3.22
N SER A 562 -10.28 18.07 3.70
CA SER A 562 -10.83 19.27 3.03
C SER A 562 -9.81 20.41 2.90
N ARG A 563 -8.76 20.42 3.72
CA ARG A 563 -7.67 21.40 3.75
C ARG A 563 -6.37 20.85 3.13
N ASN A 564 -6.47 19.85 2.27
CA ASN A 564 -5.35 19.22 1.58
C ASN A 564 -4.22 18.78 2.55
N LEU A 565 -4.58 18.03 3.58
CA LEU A 565 -3.70 17.53 4.64
C LEU A 565 -2.98 18.65 5.43
N THR A 566 -3.61 19.83 5.55
CA THR A 566 -3.11 20.92 6.37
C THR A 566 -3.63 20.80 7.80
N PHE A 567 -2.73 20.64 8.74
CA PHE A 567 -3.02 20.45 10.16
C PHE A 567 -3.22 21.77 10.89
N THR A 568 -4.03 21.73 11.94
CA THR A 568 -4.15 22.81 12.92
C THR A 568 -2.93 22.78 13.83
N VAL A 569 -2.38 23.95 14.14
CA VAL A 569 -1.18 24.10 14.99
C VAL A 569 -1.42 25.24 15.97
N SER A 570 -1.37 24.97 17.27
CA SER A 570 -1.50 25.99 18.32
C SER A 570 -0.26 26.87 18.41
N GLU A 571 -0.39 28.09 18.95
CA GLU A 571 0.74 28.98 19.19
C GLU A 571 1.73 28.37 20.22
N GLU A 572 1.23 27.57 21.16
CA GLU A 572 2.08 26.80 22.08
C GLU A 572 2.94 25.80 21.33
N SER A 573 2.34 25.01 20.42
CA SER A 573 3.06 24.05 19.58
C SER A 573 4.14 24.76 18.75
N LYS A 574 3.84 25.90 18.15
CA LYS A 574 4.82 26.67 17.38
C LYS A 574 5.99 27.14 18.23
N ARG A 575 5.71 27.64 19.45
CA ARG A 575 6.77 28.11 20.38
C ARG A 575 7.66 26.96 20.82
N VAL A 576 7.09 25.83 21.23
CA VAL A 576 7.87 24.67 21.66
C VAL A 576 8.72 24.12 20.52
N ILE A 577 8.18 24.02 19.29
CA ILE A 577 8.94 23.60 18.12
C ILE A 577 10.09 24.56 17.82
N ALA A 578 9.85 25.88 17.88
CA ALA A 578 10.88 26.91 17.66
C ALA A 578 11.98 26.79 18.73
N GLN A 579 11.65 26.62 19.99
CA GLN A 579 12.61 26.40 21.07
C GLN A 579 13.44 25.14 20.86
N ILE A 580 12.81 24.01 20.49
CA ILE A 580 13.54 22.75 20.20
C ILE A 580 14.50 22.94 19.02
N MET A 581 14.07 23.67 17.98
CA MET A 581 14.94 23.98 16.82
C MET A 581 16.12 24.84 17.22
N GLU A 582 15.90 25.84 18.06
CA GLU A 582 16.95 26.69 18.59
C GLU A 582 17.94 25.91 19.47
N GLU A 583 17.43 25.10 20.39
CA GLU A 583 18.23 24.22 21.24
C GLU A 583 18.94 23.10 20.47
N SER A 584 18.45 22.72 19.29
CA SER A 584 19.08 21.72 18.40
C SER A 584 20.18 22.32 17.52
N ASP A 585 20.28 23.63 17.45
CA ASP A 585 21.28 24.31 16.65
C ASP A 585 22.66 24.18 17.30
N GLN A 586 23.55 23.44 16.64
CA GLN A 586 24.92 23.18 17.10
C GLN A 586 25.67 24.45 17.45
N PHE A 587 25.46 25.51 16.69
CA PHE A 587 26.14 26.78 16.92
C PHE A 587 25.60 27.48 18.17
N VAL A 588 24.28 27.55 18.32
CA VAL A 588 23.62 28.15 19.49
C VAL A 588 24.00 27.39 20.78
N SER A 589 23.96 26.06 20.73
CA SER A 589 24.34 25.23 21.87
C SER A 589 25.83 25.41 22.24
N PHE A 590 26.72 25.44 21.25
CA PHE A 590 28.15 25.70 21.47
C PHE A 590 28.38 27.07 22.11
N VAL A 591 27.68 28.07 21.64
CA VAL A 591 27.76 29.42 22.20
C VAL A 591 27.30 29.45 23.66
N ALA A 592 26.13 28.85 23.93
CA ALA A 592 25.59 28.76 25.29
C ALA A 592 26.51 28.02 26.28
N ASP A 593 27.17 26.98 25.82
CA ASP A 593 28.08 26.17 26.65
C ASP A 593 29.50 26.80 26.81
N THR A 594 29.93 27.59 25.83
CA THR A 594 31.32 28.08 25.76
C THR A 594 31.44 29.54 26.13
N ILE A 595 30.38 30.34 25.88
CA ILE A 595 30.37 31.78 26.16
C ILE A 595 29.37 31.99 27.30
N SER A 596 29.87 32.15 28.53
CA SER A 596 29.05 32.47 29.69
C SER A 596 28.50 33.89 29.57
N GLU A 597 27.41 34.21 30.32
CA GLU A 597 26.77 35.51 30.30
C GLU A 597 27.75 36.72 30.56
N ASP A 598 28.88 36.46 31.21
CA ASP A 598 29.95 37.42 31.45
C ASP A 598 31.05 37.43 30.37
N TYR A 599 30.95 36.59 29.32
CA TYR A 599 32.00 36.43 28.32
C TYR A 599 31.52 36.84 26.94
N ASP A 600 31.86 38.09 26.56
CA ASP A 600 31.46 38.70 25.29
C ASP A 600 32.11 37.95 24.09
N TRP A 601 31.41 37.91 22.98
CA TRP A 601 31.89 37.42 21.69
C TRP A 601 33.24 38.01 21.29
N LYS A 602 33.46 39.29 21.55
CA LYS A 602 34.71 39.99 21.26
C LYS A 602 35.89 39.34 22.01
N MET A 603 35.72 39.08 23.30
CA MET A 603 36.76 38.39 24.11
C MET A 603 37.01 36.97 23.62
N PHE A 604 36.02 36.28 23.13
CA PHE A 604 36.15 34.92 22.64
C PHE A 604 36.84 34.85 21.28
N LEU A 605 36.54 35.75 20.33
CA LEU A 605 36.98 35.71 18.95
C LEU A 605 38.18 36.60 18.62
N ASP A 606 38.38 37.74 19.33
CA ASP A 606 39.32 38.78 18.93
C ASP A 606 40.76 38.23 18.74
N ALA A 607 41.32 38.54 17.59
CA ALA A 607 42.66 38.10 17.16
C ALA A 607 42.89 36.62 17.10
N LYS A 608 41.85 35.75 17.26
CA LYS A 608 42.01 34.29 17.14
C LYS A 608 41.95 33.84 15.70
N LYS A 609 42.69 32.78 15.38
CA LYS A 609 42.59 32.14 14.06
C LYS A 609 41.27 31.45 13.93
N THR A 610 40.64 31.56 12.76
CA THR A 610 39.39 30.89 12.46
C THR A 610 39.50 29.37 12.53
N SER A 611 40.73 28.80 12.30
CA SER A 611 40.99 27.37 12.48
C SER A 611 40.88 26.95 13.94
N ASP A 612 41.48 27.68 14.84
CA ASP A 612 41.60 27.29 16.24
C ASP A 612 40.24 27.35 16.94
N VAL A 613 39.44 28.37 16.62
CA VAL A 613 38.07 28.48 17.10
C VAL A 613 37.17 27.35 16.54
N TYR A 614 37.37 27.01 15.27
CA TYR A 614 36.65 25.89 14.65
C TYR A 614 37.07 24.54 15.25
N ASP A 615 38.36 24.32 15.54
CA ASP A 615 38.82 23.09 16.17
C ASP A 615 38.24 22.95 17.60
N THR A 616 38.09 24.06 18.35
CA THR A 616 37.39 24.07 19.63
C THR A 616 35.92 23.67 19.47
N PHE A 617 35.22 24.25 18.50
CA PHE A 617 33.83 23.89 18.19
C PHE A 617 33.74 22.40 17.81
N ARG A 618 34.64 21.92 16.98
CA ARG A 618 34.63 20.52 16.52
C ARG A 618 34.87 19.54 17.68
N ALA A 619 35.82 19.84 18.57
CA ALA A 619 36.08 19.03 19.75
C ALA A 619 34.86 18.99 20.69
N TRP A 620 34.20 20.15 20.89
CA TRP A 620 32.96 20.24 21.63
C TRP A 620 31.85 19.42 20.96
N ALA A 621 31.65 19.58 19.66
CA ALA A 621 30.62 18.85 18.91
C ALA A 621 30.83 17.33 18.94
N GLU A 622 32.08 16.85 18.86
CA GLU A 622 32.45 15.44 19.01
C GLU A 622 32.19 14.95 20.45
N ALA A 623 32.52 15.72 21.45
CA ALA A 623 32.26 15.38 22.86
C ALA A 623 30.75 15.31 23.15
N GLU A 624 30.03 16.22 22.56
CA GLU A 624 28.55 16.26 22.62
C GLU A 624 27.88 15.23 21.71
N GLY A 625 28.62 14.46 20.88
CA GLY A 625 28.14 13.36 20.06
C GLY A 625 27.43 13.79 18.77
N TYR A 626 27.72 14.98 18.23
CA TYR A 626 27.25 15.35 16.90
C TYR A 626 27.98 14.54 15.83
N GLN A 627 27.22 13.84 14.96
CA GLN A 627 27.81 12.99 13.91
C GLN A 627 28.27 13.80 12.68
N ALA A 628 27.66 14.96 12.45
CA ALA A 628 28.00 15.85 11.34
C ALA A 628 28.12 17.31 11.83
N PRO A 629 29.26 17.69 12.43
CA PRO A 629 29.49 19.07 12.82
C PRO A 629 29.40 20.04 11.64
N LEU A 630 28.95 21.28 11.88
CA LEU A 630 28.97 22.34 10.88
C LEU A 630 30.35 22.43 10.23
N VAL A 631 30.39 22.54 8.90
CA VAL A 631 31.67 22.71 8.21
C VAL A 631 32.27 24.08 8.51
N ARG A 632 33.59 24.17 8.51
CA ARG A 632 34.34 25.36 8.92
C ARG A 632 33.84 26.66 8.29
N LYS A 633 33.48 26.63 7.00
CA LYS A 633 32.99 27.82 6.31
C LYS A 633 31.67 28.33 6.92
N GLN A 634 30.71 27.44 7.12
CA GLN A 634 29.41 27.78 7.71
C GLN A 634 29.54 28.27 9.15
N PHE A 635 30.36 27.58 9.95
CA PHE A 635 30.66 27.99 11.33
C PHE A 635 31.28 29.40 11.39
N THR A 636 32.28 29.67 10.54
CA THR A 636 32.95 30.98 10.50
C THR A 636 31.98 32.09 10.05
N GLU A 637 31.17 31.84 9.05
CA GLU A 637 30.14 32.78 8.57
C GLU A 637 29.12 33.09 9.69
N ARG A 638 28.70 32.10 10.48
CA ARG A 638 27.82 32.35 11.61
C ARG A 638 28.50 33.13 12.73
N CYS A 639 29.73 32.80 13.10
CA CYS A 639 30.51 33.56 14.06
C CYS A 639 30.55 35.07 13.66
N CYS A 640 30.85 35.35 12.39
CA CYS A 640 30.88 36.74 11.89
C CYS A 640 29.51 37.40 11.94
N LYS A 641 28.46 36.69 11.58
CA LYS A 641 27.10 37.24 11.57
C LYS A 641 26.60 37.60 12.98
N GLU A 642 26.80 36.69 13.93
CA GLU A 642 26.28 36.86 15.30
C GLU A 642 27.13 37.82 16.14
N SER A 643 28.45 37.86 15.93
CA SER A 643 29.36 38.71 16.72
C SER A 643 29.66 40.06 16.10
N GLY A 644 29.32 40.27 14.82
CA GLY A 644 29.76 41.46 14.06
C GLY A 644 31.27 41.43 13.67
N ALA A 645 31.99 40.33 13.94
CA ALA A 645 33.36 40.17 13.53
C ALA A 645 33.52 40.08 12.02
N THR A 646 34.71 40.48 11.53
CA THR A 646 35.17 40.24 10.15
C THR A 646 36.32 39.28 10.10
N VAL A 647 36.59 38.66 8.96
CA VAL A 647 37.75 37.79 8.78
C VAL A 647 38.79 38.52 7.94
N ARG A 648 40.02 38.64 8.51
CA ARG A 648 41.19 39.22 7.80
C ARG A 648 42.26 38.11 7.63
N LYS A 649 42.90 38.12 6.46
CA LYS A 649 44.02 37.24 6.18
C LYS A 649 45.34 37.89 6.59
N SER A 650 46.12 37.25 7.45
CA SER A 650 47.44 37.65 7.87
C SER A 650 48.37 36.44 7.98
N HIS A 651 49.58 36.56 7.44
CA HIS A 651 50.62 35.53 7.48
C HIS A 651 50.12 34.12 7.05
N GLY A 652 49.27 34.11 6.02
CA GLY A 652 48.73 32.84 5.46
C GLY A 652 47.54 32.24 6.23
N SER A 653 47.15 32.83 7.35
CA SER A 653 46.00 32.39 8.17
C SER A 653 44.88 33.43 8.19
N ASN A 654 43.67 32.97 8.45
CA ASN A 654 42.47 33.83 8.62
C ASN A 654 42.22 34.08 10.12
N PHE A 655 42.00 35.32 10.50
CA PHE A 655 41.73 35.73 11.88
C PHE A 655 40.40 36.48 11.98
N TYR A 656 39.72 36.31 13.11
CA TYR A 656 38.58 37.15 13.45
C TYR A 656 39.07 38.54 13.91
N CYS A 657 38.44 39.59 13.48
CA CYS A 657 38.74 40.93 13.82
C CYS A 657 37.47 41.75 14.05
N PHE A 658 37.44 42.54 15.08
CA PHE A 658 36.39 43.56 15.32
C PHE A 658 36.89 44.92 14.81
N GLY A 659 36.03 45.61 14.06
CA GLY A 659 36.32 46.93 13.49
C GLY A 659 36.32 48.04 14.51
#